data_ccc6e7a23566bd52f91d14577605d20a
#
_entry.id   ccc6e7a23566bd52f91d14577605d20a
#
_cell.length_a   1.000
_cell.length_b   1.000
_cell.length_c   1.000
_cell.angle_alpha   90.00
_cell.angle_beta   90.00
_cell.angle_gamma   90.00
#
_symmetry.space_group_name_H-M   'P 1'
#
loop_
_entity.id
_entity.type
_entity.pdbx_description
1 polymer ?
#
loop_
_entity_poly.entity_id
_entity_poly.type
_entity_poly.pdbx_seq_one_letter_code
_entity_poly.pdbx_strand_id
1 'polypeptide(L)'
;MESNEIRRAFLDFFASKGHVIVPSAPMVVKGDPTLMFTNAGMNQFKDIFLGNAPRKYPRAADTQKCLRVSGKHNDLEEVGHDTYHHTMFEMLGNWSYGDYFKREAIEWAWELLHDVYKLPAERMYATVFEGSEEDGVPFDEEAYGFWKRFLPEDHIIRGNKHDNFWEMGETGPCGPCYEIHFDLRDEAEIAARPGREMVNAGHPQVIEIWNLVFMQFNRKANGSLEELPARNVDTGMGFERLCMILQGKKSNYDTDVFQPTIGRIAALSGKRYGQDEKCDVAMRVMADHLRAIAFSIADGQLPSNVKAGYVIRRILRRAVRYGYTYLGFTEPTLCRLVAGLVEQMGGQFPELKAQQTLIEKVIEEEESSFLRTLATGINLLDGVIERTKREGRGLISGRDAFELYDTFGFPIDLTELIAREQGVGVDLAAFEEELQAQKARSRNAAAVSTDDWVELLPIRESVFTGYDTLTDEVRIARYRRVVSKGRTTYQLVFDRTPFYGNSGGQIGDVGYIESADERIGIVSTEKENGLIIHIAAELPENPGASFRAVVDAGKRQSAANNHTATHLMHAALRQVLGTHVEQKGSLVTPEVLRFDFSHFQKVTSAELREVEQLVNRAVRADYPLEENRSATKEEAAAAGAMMLFGEKYGDRVRMVRFGDSVELCGGTHTRSTGTIGFFKILSESAISAGVRRIEAVTGEQAEKVIYAAEDTLRNVGEYLNNPQVLQAVKKMLESNETLSKEVEAMRREQVAQWAEKIAASTPERDGMHLFATQTDRRPDFVKDLAYSLRARSPRLVFVVGSLCDGKPTLTVMLGDEIASRGVNAGAVVREAAKLMQGGGGGQAFFATAGGKNPDGLQAAIDKAVELIAAQVK
;
A
#
# COMPACT_ATOMS: atom_id res chain seq x y z
N MET A 1 -10.77 -35.45 -15.15
CA MET A 1 -10.07 -34.45 -15.99
C MET A 1 -9.22 -33.59 -15.06
N GLU A 2 -8.01 -33.26 -15.47
CA GLU A 2 -7.16 -32.29 -14.77
C GLU A 2 -7.61 -30.84 -15.08
N SER A 3 -7.31 -29.91 -14.21
CA SER A 3 -7.71 -28.50 -14.33
C SER A 3 -7.28 -27.86 -15.66
N ASN A 4 -6.07 -28.16 -16.15
CA ASN A 4 -5.58 -27.67 -17.45
C ASN A 4 -6.35 -28.26 -18.65
N GLU A 5 -6.82 -29.51 -18.57
CA GLU A 5 -7.66 -30.13 -19.59
C GLU A 5 -9.06 -29.50 -19.59
N ILE A 6 -9.63 -29.24 -18.41
CA ILE A 6 -10.94 -28.60 -18.25
C ILE A 6 -10.91 -27.20 -18.90
N ARG A 7 -9.90 -26.40 -18.57
CA ARG A 7 -9.75 -25.05 -19.15
C ARG A 7 -9.60 -25.09 -20.67
N ARG A 8 -8.76 -25.99 -21.17
CA ARG A 8 -8.54 -26.17 -22.61
C ARG A 8 -9.83 -26.59 -23.31
N ALA A 9 -10.58 -27.56 -22.77
CA ALA A 9 -11.82 -28.03 -23.37
C ALA A 9 -12.87 -26.89 -23.51
N PHE A 10 -12.97 -25.99 -22.52
CA PHE A 10 -13.80 -24.80 -22.60
C PHE A 10 -13.39 -23.86 -23.75
N LEU A 11 -12.12 -23.51 -23.80
CA LEU A 11 -11.60 -22.60 -24.81
C LEU A 11 -11.71 -23.18 -26.22
N ASP A 12 -11.36 -24.46 -26.40
CA ASP A 12 -11.46 -25.13 -27.69
C ASP A 12 -12.93 -25.27 -28.15
N PHE A 13 -13.85 -25.56 -27.21
CA PHE A 13 -15.28 -25.60 -27.51
C PHE A 13 -15.77 -24.27 -28.06
N PHE A 14 -15.52 -23.17 -27.37
CA PHE A 14 -15.97 -21.84 -27.84
C PHE A 14 -15.21 -21.34 -29.07
N ALA A 15 -13.95 -21.72 -29.25
CA ALA A 15 -13.23 -21.49 -30.48
C ALA A 15 -13.93 -22.19 -31.66
N SER A 16 -14.42 -23.43 -31.47
CA SER A 16 -15.17 -24.19 -32.49
C SER A 16 -16.53 -23.53 -32.82
N LYS A 17 -17.10 -22.76 -31.91
CA LYS A 17 -18.32 -21.96 -32.10
C LYS A 17 -18.01 -20.55 -32.68
N GLY A 18 -16.77 -20.29 -33.11
CA GLY A 18 -16.37 -19.05 -33.75
C GLY A 18 -16.02 -17.88 -32.82
N HIS A 19 -15.76 -18.16 -31.54
CA HIS A 19 -15.27 -17.16 -30.58
C HIS A 19 -13.77 -16.93 -30.77
N VAL A 20 -13.36 -15.69 -30.69
CA VAL A 20 -11.93 -15.33 -30.59
C VAL A 20 -11.48 -15.52 -29.15
N ILE A 21 -10.44 -16.33 -28.95
CA ILE A 21 -9.84 -16.51 -27.64
C ILE A 21 -8.99 -15.29 -27.31
N VAL A 22 -9.32 -14.60 -26.25
CA VAL A 22 -8.62 -13.38 -25.81
C VAL A 22 -7.85 -13.62 -24.50
N PRO A 23 -6.75 -12.89 -24.26
CA PRO A 23 -6.03 -13.01 -23.00
C PRO A 23 -6.83 -12.42 -21.82
N SER A 24 -6.61 -12.98 -20.64
CA SER A 24 -7.14 -12.44 -19.38
C SER A 24 -6.68 -11.00 -19.17
N ALA A 25 -7.60 -10.11 -18.82
CA ALA A 25 -7.23 -8.76 -18.40
C ALA A 25 -6.53 -8.78 -17.02
N PRO A 26 -5.76 -7.74 -16.68
CA PRO A 26 -5.21 -7.57 -15.34
C PRO A 26 -6.30 -7.55 -14.25
N MET A 27 -6.00 -8.13 -13.08
CA MET A 27 -6.93 -8.12 -11.95
C MET A 27 -7.12 -6.72 -11.35
N VAL A 28 -6.14 -5.84 -11.48
CA VAL A 28 -6.22 -4.46 -10.98
C VAL A 28 -6.59 -3.53 -12.11
N VAL A 29 -7.74 -2.89 -11.98
CA VAL A 29 -8.25 -1.98 -13.01
C VAL A 29 -7.61 -0.60 -12.83
N LYS A 30 -6.91 -0.13 -13.87
CA LYS A 30 -6.33 1.22 -13.90
C LYS A 30 -7.26 2.16 -14.66
N GLY A 31 -7.59 3.31 -14.05
CA GLY A 31 -8.35 4.38 -14.72
C GLY A 31 -9.87 4.21 -14.76
N ASP A 32 -10.46 3.22 -14.10
CA ASP A 32 -11.92 3.13 -13.90
C ASP A 32 -12.25 3.65 -12.48
N PRO A 33 -13.05 4.72 -12.34
CA PRO A 33 -13.43 5.27 -11.03
C PRO A 33 -14.42 4.38 -10.27
N THR A 34 -15.07 3.43 -10.95
CA THR A 34 -16.14 2.58 -10.38
C THR A 34 -15.62 1.20 -9.94
N LEU A 35 -14.49 0.74 -10.47
CA LEU A 35 -13.93 -0.59 -10.23
C LEU A 35 -12.47 -0.52 -9.82
N MET A 36 -12.16 -1.05 -8.66
CA MET A 36 -10.78 -1.20 -8.19
C MET A 36 -10.13 -2.49 -8.72
N PHE A 37 -10.92 -3.55 -8.83
CA PHE A 37 -10.48 -4.88 -9.27
C PHE A 37 -11.41 -5.45 -10.33
N THR A 38 -10.89 -6.27 -11.19
CA THR A 38 -11.68 -7.10 -12.12
C THR A 38 -12.40 -8.18 -11.31
N ASN A 39 -13.69 -8.02 -11.11
CA ASN A 39 -14.55 -8.92 -10.32
C ASN A 39 -15.42 -9.86 -11.17
N ALA A 40 -15.44 -9.64 -12.48
CA ALA A 40 -16.18 -10.44 -13.46
C ALA A 40 -15.49 -10.38 -14.84
N GLY A 41 -15.68 -11.40 -15.65
CA GLY A 41 -15.10 -11.51 -16.98
C GLY A 41 -15.46 -10.37 -17.93
N MET A 42 -16.67 -9.83 -17.80
CA MET A 42 -17.17 -8.75 -18.65
C MET A 42 -16.48 -7.38 -18.42
N ASN A 43 -15.77 -7.20 -17.31
CA ASN A 43 -15.22 -5.87 -16.97
C ASN A 43 -14.31 -5.30 -18.08
N GLN A 44 -13.55 -6.15 -18.76
CA GLN A 44 -12.70 -5.73 -19.88
C GLN A 44 -13.48 -5.32 -21.14
N PHE A 45 -14.77 -5.66 -21.23
CA PHE A 45 -15.66 -5.41 -22.38
C PHE A 45 -16.76 -4.38 -22.10
N LYS A 46 -16.79 -3.78 -20.92
CA LYS A 46 -17.80 -2.82 -20.45
C LYS A 46 -18.13 -1.75 -21.50
N ASP A 47 -17.12 -1.15 -22.09
CA ASP A 47 -17.29 -0.07 -23.08
C ASP A 47 -17.89 -0.57 -24.41
N ILE A 48 -17.67 -1.83 -24.77
CA ILE A 48 -18.28 -2.46 -25.94
C ILE A 48 -19.79 -2.67 -25.68
N PHE A 49 -20.17 -3.15 -24.51
CA PHE A 49 -21.58 -3.34 -24.13
C PHE A 49 -22.35 -2.02 -24.10
N LEU A 50 -21.74 -0.95 -23.60
CA LEU A 50 -22.32 0.40 -23.57
C LEU A 50 -22.33 1.11 -24.94
N GLY A 51 -21.68 0.53 -25.96
CA GLY A 51 -21.54 1.16 -27.28
C GLY A 51 -20.51 2.31 -27.32
N ASN A 52 -19.71 2.48 -26.24
CA ASN A 52 -18.65 3.50 -26.14
C ASN A 52 -17.40 3.12 -26.94
N ALA A 53 -17.18 1.83 -27.19
CA ALA A 53 -16.06 1.32 -27.98
C ALA A 53 -16.54 0.42 -29.14
N PRO A 54 -15.86 0.44 -30.30
CA PRO A 54 -16.19 -0.44 -31.40
C PRO A 54 -15.86 -1.90 -31.07
N ARG A 55 -16.71 -2.83 -31.47
CA ARG A 55 -16.42 -4.26 -31.36
C ARG A 55 -15.33 -4.65 -32.37
N LYS A 56 -14.29 -5.33 -31.87
CA LYS A 56 -13.21 -5.87 -32.73
C LYS A 56 -13.60 -7.21 -33.38
N TYR A 57 -14.44 -7.98 -32.71
CA TYR A 57 -14.94 -9.30 -33.08
C TYR A 57 -16.39 -9.46 -32.56
N PRO A 58 -17.22 -10.29 -33.21
CA PRO A 58 -18.61 -10.49 -32.76
C PRO A 58 -18.73 -11.35 -31.50
N ARG A 59 -17.74 -12.23 -31.25
CA ARG A 59 -17.73 -13.20 -30.15
C ARG A 59 -16.35 -13.29 -29.53
N ALA A 60 -16.26 -13.44 -28.23
CA ALA A 60 -15.01 -13.67 -27.49
C ALA A 60 -15.20 -14.76 -26.44
N ALA A 61 -14.10 -15.43 -26.08
CA ALA A 61 -14.03 -16.28 -24.90
C ALA A 61 -12.64 -16.20 -24.25
N ASP A 62 -12.60 -16.38 -22.92
CA ASP A 62 -11.35 -16.48 -22.19
C ASP A 62 -11.49 -17.23 -20.87
N THR A 63 -10.36 -17.29 -20.12
CA THR A 63 -10.33 -17.57 -18.69
C THR A 63 -9.84 -16.32 -17.98
N GLN A 64 -10.75 -15.56 -17.35
CA GLN A 64 -10.45 -14.28 -16.72
C GLN A 64 -10.06 -14.45 -15.25
N LYS A 65 -8.93 -13.90 -14.87
CA LYS A 65 -8.55 -13.73 -13.45
C LYS A 65 -9.48 -12.73 -12.78
N CYS A 66 -10.19 -13.13 -11.74
CA CYS A 66 -11.09 -12.28 -10.97
C CYS A 66 -10.62 -12.17 -9.53
N LEU A 67 -10.84 -10.99 -8.90
CA LEU A 67 -10.50 -10.72 -7.51
C LEU A 67 -11.72 -10.12 -6.78
N ARG A 68 -12.25 -10.83 -5.76
CA ARG A 68 -13.42 -10.42 -4.97
C ARG A 68 -13.04 -10.21 -3.51
N VAL A 69 -12.57 -8.99 -3.19
CA VAL A 69 -12.03 -8.65 -1.86
C VAL A 69 -12.45 -7.25 -1.38
N SER A 70 -13.42 -6.63 -2.06
CA SER A 70 -13.91 -5.29 -1.71
C SER A 70 -15.26 -4.98 -2.36
N GLY A 71 -15.99 -4.02 -1.79
CA GLY A 71 -17.26 -3.53 -2.32
C GLY A 71 -18.43 -4.50 -2.12
N LYS A 72 -19.33 -4.59 -3.13
CA LYS A 72 -20.51 -5.47 -3.12
C LYS A 72 -20.10 -6.96 -3.11
N HIS A 73 -18.97 -7.29 -3.74
CA HIS A 73 -18.43 -8.65 -3.81
C HIS A 73 -17.15 -8.73 -2.98
N ASN A 74 -17.28 -9.21 -1.74
CA ASN A 74 -16.16 -9.34 -0.80
C ASN A 74 -16.23 -10.69 -0.09
N ASP A 75 -15.50 -11.65 -0.60
CA ASP A 75 -15.47 -13.04 -0.13
C ASP A 75 -14.33 -13.30 0.87
N LEU A 76 -13.61 -12.26 1.30
CA LEU A 76 -12.35 -12.40 2.07
C LEU A 76 -12.53 -13.16 3.39
N GLU A 77 -13.65 -12.95 4.07
CA GLU A 77 -13.89 -13.56 5.39
C GLU A 77 -14.26 -15.04 5.30
N GLU A 78 -14.95 -15.45 4.22
CA GLU A 78 -15.41 -16.81 3.96
C GLU A 78 -14.26 -17.71 3.49
N VAL A 79 -13.23 -17.13 2.86
CA VAL A 79 -12.09 -17.87 2.30
C VAL A 79 -11.37 -18.71 3.34
N GLY A 80 -11.29 -20.00 3.06
CA GLY A 80 -10.67 -21.04 3.89
C GLY A 80 -11.62 -21.66 4.91
N HIS A 81 -12.73 -20.97 5.26
CA HIS A 81 -13.75 -21.45 6.21
C HIS A 81 -14.86 -22.24 5.54
N ASP A 82 -15.21 -21.88 4.31
CA ASP A 82 -16.14 -22.66 3.49
C ASP A 82 -15.38 -23.48 2.41
N THR A 83 -16.13 -24.07 1.48
CA THR A 83 -15.61 -25.01 0.50
C THR A 83 -15.43 -24.47 -0.91
N TYR A 84 -15.88 -23.23 -1.21
CA TYR A 84 -16.00 -22.74 -2.59
C TYR A 84 -15.76 -21.23 -2.80
N HIS A 85 -15.59 -20.40 -1.76
CA HIS A 85 -15.24 -19.00 -1.93
C HIS A 85 -13.73 -18.79 -2.00
N HIS A 86 -13.32 -17.86 -2.85
CA HIS A 86 -11.92 -17.52 -3.10
C HIS A 86 -11.71 -16.01 -3.19
N THR A 87 -10.54 -15.52 -2.77
CA THR A 87 -10.16 -14.14 -3.05
C THR A 87 -9.87 -13.95 -4.54
N MET A 88 -9.08 -14.86 -5.13
CA MET A 88 -8.81 -14.92 -6.56
C MET A 88 -9.36 -16.21 -7.13
N PHE A 89 -10.10 -16.15 -8.22
CA PHE A 89 -10.61 -17.31 -8.96
C PHE A 89 -10.54 -17.05 -10.47
N GLU A 90 -10.62 -18.11 -11.24
CA GLU A 90 -10.74 -18.03 -12.69
C GLU A 90 -12.23 -18.08 -13.08
N MET A 91 -12.65 -17.13 -13.91
CA MET A 91 -13.97 -17.12 -14.52
C MET A 91 -13.83 -17.50 -15.98
N LEU A 92 -14.33 -18.67 -16.37
CA LEU A 92 -14.44 -19.07 -17.76
C LEU A 92 -15.62 -18.31 -18.37
N GLY A 93 -15.35 -17.46 -19.35
CA GLY A 93 -16.33 -16.56 -19.94
C GLY A 93 -16.47 -16.72 -21.45
N ASN A 94 -17.69 -16.54 -21.96
CA ASN A 94 -17.96 -16.37 -23.38
C ASN A 94 -18.95 -15.21 -23.59
N TRP A 95 -18.69 -14.40 -24.62
CA TRP A 95 -19.39 -13.16 -24.87
C TRP A 95 -19.89 -13.09 -26.30
N SER A 96 -21.09 -12.47 -26.45
CA SER A 96 -21.66 -12.08 -27.75
C SER A 96 -21.91 -10.57 -27.74
N TYR A 97 -21.43 -9.89 -28.75
CA TYR A 97 -21.64 -8.46 -28.93
C TYR A 97 -22.68 -8.21 -30.04
N GLY A 98 -23.95 -8.55 -29.75
CA GLY A 98 -25.07 -8.42 -30.68
C GLY A 98 -25.05 -9.41 -31.84
N ASP A 99 -24.52 -10.62 -31.63
CA ASP A 99 -24.41 -11.66 -32.67
C ASP A 99 -25.33 -12.86 -32.39
N TYR A 100 -25.19 -13.50 -31.23
CA TYR A 100 -26.12 -14.52 -30.75
C TYR A 100 -26.75 -14.13 -29.41
N PHE A 101 -27.84 -14.83 -29.01
CA PHE A 101 -28.55 -14.50 -27.76
C PHE A 101 -28.95 -15.76 -27.01
N LYS A 102 -30.13 -15.75 -26.33
CA LYS A 102 -30.57 -16.77 -25.38
C LYS A 102 -30.51 -18.19 -25.91
N ARG A 103 -31.00 -18.44 -27.12
CA ARG A 103 -31.12 -19.77 -27.69
C ARG A 103 -29.75 -20.43 -27.80
N GLU A 104 -28.84 -19.82 -28.53
CA GLU A 104 -27.51 -20.35 -28.74
C GLU A 104 -26.74 -20.48 -27.44
N ALA A 105 -26.83 -19.49 -26.55
CA ALA A 105 -26.15 -19.52 -25.26
C ALA A 105 -26.59 -20.72 -24.41
N ILE A 106 -27.89 -21.00 -24.34
CA ILE A 106 -28.44 -22.12 -23.57
C ILE A 106 -28.11 -23.48 -24.25
N GLU A 107 -28.24 -23.57 -25.58
CA GLU A 107 -27.90 -24.77 -26.34
C GLU A 107 -26.42 -25.13 -26.17
N TRP A 108 -25.50 -24.13 -26.25
CA TRP A 108 -24.07 -24.37 -26.06
C TRP A 108 -23.69 -24.64 -24.62
N ALA A 109 -24.33 -24.01 -23.66
CA ALA A 109 -24.13 -24.34 -22.26
C ALA A 109 -24.48 -25.81 -21.96
N TRP A 110 -25.60 -26.26 -22.45
CA TRP A 110 -26.00 -27.66 -22.35
C TRP A 110 -25.04 -28.59 -23.05
N GLU A 111 -24.70 -28.34 -24.32
CA GLU A 111 -23.74 -29.15 -25.11
C GLU A 111 -22.42 -29.28 -24.39
N LEU A 112 -21.87 -28.17 -23.83
CA LEU A 112 -20.60 -28.20 -23.11
C LEU A 112 -20.68 -29.02 -21.81
N LEU A 113 -21.69 -28.78 -20.99
CA LEU A 113 -21.81 -29.45 -19.69
C LEU A 113 -22.16 -30.92 -19.82
N HIS A 114 -23.19 -31.22 -20.66
CA HIS A 114 -23.69 -32.58 -20.79
C HIS A 114 -22.92 -33.42 -21.80
N ASP A 115 -22.63 -32.86 -23.01
CA ASP A 115 -22.04 -33.66 -24.09
C ASP A 115 -20.54 -33.67 -24.07
N VAL A 116 -19.86 -32.58 -23.64
CA VAL A 116 -18.39 -32.51 -23.55
C VAL A 116 -17.92 -32.96 -22.18
N TYR A 117 -18.39 -32.33 -21.10
CA TYR A 117 -17.95 -32.64 -19.74
C TYR A 117 -18.67 -33.87 -19.12
N LYS A 118 -19.73 -34.39 -19.77
CA LYS A 118 -20.43 -35.60 -19.34
C LYS A 118 -21.07 -35.48 -17.96
N LEU A 119 -21.55 -34.30 -17.61
CA LEU A 119 -22.27 -34.11 -16.36
C LEU A 119 -23.68 -34.72 -16.47
N PRO A 120 -24.14 -35.47 -15.45
CA PRO A 120 -25.46 -36.11 -15.46
C PRO A 120 -26.60 -35.09 -15.36
N ALA A 121 -27.56 -35.18 -16.29
CA ALA A 121 -28.70 -34.27 -16.39
C ALA A 121 -29.56 -34.22 -15.12
N GLU A 122 -29.70 -35.38 -14.45
CA GLU A 122 -30.49 -35.55 -13.22
C GLU A 122 -29.93 -34.82 -12.00
N ARG A 123 -28.70 -34.27 -12.09
CA ARG A 123 -28.05 -33.47 -11.05
C ARG A 123 -27.96 -31.99 -11.38
N MET A 124 -28.39 -31.60 -12.58
CA MET A 124 -28.38 -30.22 -13.05
C MET A 124 -29.72 -29.53 -12.86
N TYR A 125 -29.68 -28.29 -12.39
CA TYR A 125 -30.83 -27.41 -12.25
C TYR A 125 -30.55 -26.09 -12.93
N ALA A 126 -31.56 -25.47 -13.58
CA ALA A 126 -31.47 -24.15 -14.16
C ALA A 126 -32.44 -23.20 -13.46
N THR A 127 -31.96 -21.98 -13.12
CA THR A 127 -32.90 -20.93 -12.70
C THR A 127 -33.23 -20.02 -13.86
N VAL A 128 -34.43 -19.45 -13.87
CA VAL A 128 -34.94 -18.53 -14.89
C VAL A 128 -35.56 -17.33 -14.19
N PHE A 129 -35.25 -16.12 -14.61
CA PHE A 129 -35.77 -14.89 -14.03
C PHE A 129 -37.30 -14.83 -14.04
N GLU A 130 -37.89 -14.68 -12.86
CA GLU A 130 -39.36 -14.67 -12.69
C GLU A 130 -40.04 -13.36 -13.08
N GLY A 131 -39.25 -12.33 -13.39
CA GLY A 131 -39.70 -10.96 -13.66
C GLY A 131 -39.55 -10.04 -12.46
N SER A 132 -39.69 -8.74 -12.70
CA SER A 132 -39.71 -7.67 -11.69
C SER A 132 -40.78 -6.64 -12.05
N GLU A 133 -41.82 -6.51 -11.23
CA GLU A 133 -42.84 -5.46 -11.42
C GLU A 133 -42.22 -4.07 -11.23
N GLU A 134 -41.28 -3.92 -10.30
CA GLU A 134 -40.56 -2.67 -10.03
C GLU A 134 -39.83 -2.14 -11.26
N ASP A 135 -39.15 -3.03 -11.97
CA ASP A 135 -38.38 -2.69 -13.17
C ASP A 135 -39.21 -2.77 -14.48
N GLY A 136 -40.44 -3.23 -14.39
CA GLY A 136 -41.32 -3.43 -15.57
C GLY A 136 -40.82 -4.55 -16.50
N VAL A 137 -40.05 -5.52 -15.99
CA VAL A 137 -39.52 -6.65 -16.77
C VAL A 137 -40.33 -7.88 -16.47
N PRO A 138 -41.00 -8.49 -17.49
CA PRO A 138 -41.86 -9.68 -17.29
C PRO A 138 -41.02 -10.95 -17.06
N PHE A 139 -41.73 -12.05 -16.66
CA PHE A 139 -41.12 -13.39 -16.63
C PHE A 139 -40.57 -13.79 -18.03
N ASP A 140 -39.41 -14.44 -18.02
CA ASP A 140 -38.71 -14.83 -19.25
C ASP A 140 -39.23 -16.19 -19.80
N GLU A 141 -40.39 -16.15 -20.43
CA GLU A 141 -41.00 -17.31 -21.09
C GLU A 141 -40.10 -17.91 -22.19
N GLU A 142 -39.34 -17.07 -22.88
CA GLU A 142 -38.46 -17.51 -23.97
C GLU A 142 -37.35 -18.43 -23.43
N ALA A 143 -36.63 -18.00 -22.40
CA ALA A 143 -35.57 -18.78 -21.80
C ALA A 143 -36.12 -20.05 -21.13
N TYR A 144 -37.24 -19.93 -20.42
CA TYR A 144 -37.93 -21.08 -19.83
C TYR A 144 -38.24 -22.14 -20.92
N GLY A 145 -38.75 -21.70 -22.09
CA GLY A 145 -39.03 -22.57 -23.23
C GLY A 145 -37.80 -23.26 -23.82
N PHE A 146 -36.65 -22.59 -23.82
CA PHE A 146 -35.37 -23.20 -24.27
C PHE A 146 -34.88 -24.26 -23.28
N TRP A 147 -34.92 -24.01 -21.96
CA TRP A 147 -34.49 -24.96 -20.95
C TRP A 147 -35.37 -26.23 -20.92
N LYS A 148 -36.69 -26.13 -21.18
CA LYS A 148 -37.59 -27.29 -21.28
C LYS A 148 -37.22 -28.29 -22.36
N ARG A 149 -36.37 -27.92 -23.32
CA ARG A 149 -35.88 -28.84 -24.34
C ARG A 149 -34.82 -29.82 -23.81
N PHE A 150 -34.20 -29.49 -22.66
CA PHE A 150 -33.06 -30.20 -22.10
C PHE A 150 -33.33 -30.76 -20.69
N LEU A 151 -34.04 -30.01 -19.88
CA LEU A 151 -34.32 -30.34 -18.49
C LEU A 151 -35.83 -30.59 -18.28
N PRO A 152 -36.19 -31.50 -17.36
CA PRO A 152 -37.58 -31.63 -16.91
C PRO A 152 -38.04 -30.38 -16.15
N GLU A 153 -39.34 -30.11 -16.12
CA GLU A 153 -39.88 -28.88 -15.54
C GLU A 153 -39.58 -28.69 -14.04
N ASP A 154 -39.42 -29.77 -13.30
CA ASP A 154 -39.06 -29.76 -11.89
C ASP A 154 -37.53 -29.42 -11.66
N HIS A 155 -36.71 -29.42 -12.69
CA HIS A 155 -35.36 -28.94 -12.68
C HIS A 155 -35.19 -27.50 -13.17
N ILE A 156 -36.26 -26.84 -13.59
CA ILE A 156 -36.27 -25.43 -13.99
C ILE A 156 -36.98 -24.61 -12.93
N ILE A 157 -36.23 -23.73 -12.25
CA ILE A 157 -36.68 -23.00 -11.08
C ILE A 157 -36.85 -21.53 -11.44
N ARG A 158 -37.93 -20.91 -11.00
CA ARG A 158 -38.15 -19.47 -11.12
C ARG A 158 -37.34 -18.77 -10.04
N GLY A 159 -36.46 -17.85 -10.44
CA GLY A 159 -35.60 -17.11 -9.55
C GLY A 159 -35.96 -15.64 -9.49
N ASN A 160 -35.81 -15.06 -8.31
CA ASN A 160 -36.14 -13.67 -8.02
C ASN A 160 -35.10 -12.69 -8.59
N LYS A 161 -35.34 -11.38 -8.46
CA LYS A 161 -34.45 -10.33 -8.94
C LYS A 161 -33.06 -10.38 -8.29
N HIS A 162 -32.98 -10.77 -7.02
CA HIS A 162 -31.68 -10.81 -6.31
C HIS A 162 -30.74 -11.84 -6.95
N ASP A 163 -31.24 -13.00 -7.34
CA ASP A 163 -30.41 -14.10 -7.85
C ASP A 163 -30.33 -14.11 -9.39
N ASN A 164 -31.43 -13.68 -10.05
CA ASN A 164 -31.59 -13.84 -11.51
C ASN A 164 -31.70 -12.53 -12.30
N PHE A 165 -31.24 -11.40 -11.73
CA PHE A 165 -31.06 -10.16 -12.48
C PHE A 165 -29.70 -9.57 -12.15
N TRP A 166 -28.76 -9.73 -13.07
CA TRP A 166 -27.39 -9.29 -12.85
C TRP A 166 -27.21 -7.80 -13.13
N GLU A 167 -26.50 -7.13 -12.22
CA GLU A 167 -26.15 -5.70 -12.32
C GLU A 167 -24.67 -5.50 -12.04
N MET A 168 -23.99 -4.76 -12.91
CA MET A 168 -22.56 -4.47 -12.74
C MET A 168 -22.28 -3.66 -11.46
N GLY A 169 -23.19 -2.78 -11.07
CA GLY A 169 -23.14 -1.91 -9.91
C GLY A 169 -24.46 -1.16 -9.75
N GLU A 170 -24.45 -0.01 -9.07
CA GLU A 170 -25.62 0.86 -8.94
C GLU A 170 -26.07 1.44 -10.29
N THR A 171 -25.16 1.54 -11.24
CA THR A 171 -25.39 2.00 -12.61
C THR A 171 -24.58 1.18 -13.60
N GLY A 172 -25.04 1.09 -14.85
CA GLY A 172 -24.32 0.38 -15.92
C GLY A 172 -25.11 -0.75 -16.57
N PRO A 173 -24.46 -1.58 -17.40
CA PRO A 173 -25.10 -2.69 -18.08
C PRO A 173 -25.71 -3.68 -17.10
N CYS A 174 -26.90 -4.17 -17.41
CA CYS A 174 -27.62 -5.14 -16.61
C CYS A 174 -28.59 -5.96 -17.44
N GLY A 175 -29.13 -7.03 -16.87
CA GLY A 175 -30.13 -7.84 -17.51
C GLY A 175 -30.43 -9.13 -16.77
N PRO A 176 -31.51 -9.85 -17.18
CA PRO A 176 -31.83 -11.14 -16.59
C PRO A 176 -30.71 -12.15 -16.77
N CYS A 177 -30.49 -12.98 -15.75
CA CYS A 177 -29.48 -14.03 -15.79
C CYS A 177 -30.07 -15.36 -15.35
N TYR A 178 -29.46 -16.44 -15.81
CA TYR A 178 -29.85 -17.81 -15.54
C TYR A 178 -28.68 -18.59 -15.01
N GLU A 179 -28.84 -19.12 -13.82
CA GLU A 179 -27.82 -19.88 -13.15
C GLU A 179 -27.99 -21.37 -13.43
N ILE A 180 -26.91 -22.05 -13.68
CA ILE A 180 -26.84 -23.51 -13.76
C ILE A 180 -26.24 -24.01 -12.47
N HIS A 181 -27.02 -24.81 -11.73
CA HIS A 181 -26.62 -25.42 -10.46
C HIS A 181 -26.34 -26.89 -10.64
N PHE A 182 -25.46 -27.42 -9.81
CA PHE A 182 -25.17 -28.85 -9.77
C PHE A 182 -25.25 -29.39 -8.33
N ASP A 183 -25.94 -30.56 -8.18
CA ASP A 183 -26.12 -31.24 -6.89
C ASP A 183 -25.03 -32.31 -6.69
N LEU A 184 -24.08 -32.02 -5.79
CA LEU A 184 -22.97 -32.88 -5.44
C LEU A 184 -23.25 -33.84 -4.27
N ARG A 185 -24.44 -33.76 -3.67
CA ARG A 185 -24.84 -34.60 -2.54
C ARG A 185 -24.87 -36.08 -2.94
N ASP A 186 -24.83 -36.93 -1.97
CA ASP A 186 -25.00 -38.36 -2.22
C ASP A 186 -26.47 -38.71 -2.48
N GLU A 187 -26.69 -39.91 -3.04
CA GLU A 187 -28.04 -40.37 -3.45
C GLU A 187 -29.01 -40.42 -2.27
N ALA A 188 -28.54 -40.72 -1.06
CA ALA A 188 -29.41 -40.83 0.11
C ALA A 188 -29.87 -39.42 0.56
N GLU A 189 -28.99 -38.43 0.48
CA GLU A 189 -29.34 -37.03 0.78
C GLU A 189 -30.31 -36.47 -0.27
N ILE A 190 -30.11 -36.78 -1.55
CA ILE A 190 -31.01 -36.34 -2.63
C ILE A 190 -32.40 -36.97 -2.49
N ALA A 191 -32.43 -38.28 -2.18
CA ALA A 191 -33.68 -38.98 -1.96
C ALA A 191 -34.45 -38.45 -0.73
N ALA A 192 -33.74 -38.00 0.32
CA ALA A 192 -34.33 -37.42 1.52
C ALA A 192 -34.90 -36.01 1.27
N ARG A 193 -34.26 -35.23 0.42
CA ARG A 193 -34.63 -33.87 0.08
C ARG A 193 -34.20 -33.51 -1.35
N PRO A 194 -35.17 -33.29 -2.28
CA PRO A 194 -34.87 -33.00 -3.67
C PRO A 194 -33.96 -31.78 -3.87
N GLY A 195 -33.05 -31.85 -4.85
CA GLY A 195 -32.08 -30.79 -5.13
C GLY A 195 -32.72 -29.42 -5.43
N ARG A 196 -33.90 -29.42 -6.08
CA ARG A 196 -34.62 -28.18 -6.36
C ARG A 196 -34.93 -27.29 -5.12
N GLU A 197 -35.09 -27.92 -3.95
CA GLU A 197 -35.32 -27.21 -2.69
C GLU A 197 -34.02 -26.63 -2.08
N MET A 198 -32.91 -27.03 -2.64
CA MET A 198 -31.57 -26.62 -2.15
C MET A 198 -30.95 -25.56 -3.04
N VAL A 199 -31.43 -25.36 -4.25
CA VAL A 199 -30.97 -24.29 -5.15
C VAL A 199 -31.17 -22.94 -4.49
N ASN A 200 -30.14 -22.11 -4.43
CA ASN A 200 -30.10 -20.79 -3.76
C ASN A 200 -30.51 -20.79 -2.26
N ALA A 201 -30.47 -21.99 -1.61
CA ALA A 201 -30.75 -22.14 -0.18
C ALA A 201 -29.48 -22.17 0.69
N GLY A 202 -28.33 -21.84 0.16
CA GLY A 202 -27.05 -21.81 0.89
C GLY A 202 -26.45 -23.19 1.21
N HIS A 203 -26.87 -24.23 0.51
CA HIS A 203 -26.32 -25.58 0.74
C HIS A 203 -24.95 -25.74 0.07
N PRO A 204 -23.87 -26.13 0.80
CA PRO A 204 -22.50 -26.12 0.29
C PRO A 204 -22.22 -27.15 -0.83
N GLN A 205 -23.15 -28.06 -1.09
CA GLN A 205 -23.02 -29.07 -2.14
C GLN A 205 -24.10 -29.00 -3.22
N VAL A 206 -24.94 -27.96 -3.21
CA VAL A 206 -25.84 -27.62 -4.33
C VAL A 206 -25.48 -26.22 -4.78
N ILE A 207 -24.55 -26.15 -5.72
CA ILE A 207 -23.83 -24.92 -6.03
C ILE A 207 -24.11 -24.43 -7.44
N GLU A 208 -24.15 -23.11 -7.58
CA GLU A 208 -24.07 -22.44 -8.88
C GLU A 208 -22.69 -22.67 -9.50
N ILE A 209 -22.67 -23.17 -10.74
CA ILE A 209 -21.44 -23.38 -11.51
C ILE A 209 -21.27 -22.38 -12.65
N TRP A 210 -22.37 -21.93 -13.24
CA TRP A 210 -22.36 -21.06 -14.40
C TRP A 210 -23.53 -20.09 -14.38
N ASN A 211 -23.24 -18.80 -14.61
CA ASN A 211 -24.25 -17.77 -14.77
C ASN A 211 -24.28 -17.29 -16.22
N LEU A 212 -25.44 -17.37 -16.88
CA LEU A 212 -25.67 -16.88 -18.23
C LEU A 212 -26.41 -15.56 -18.16
N VAL A 213 -25.73 -14.44 -18.39
CA VAL A 213 -26.27 -13.09 -18.28
C VAL A 213 -26.66 -12.57 -19.66
N PHE A 214 -27.88 -12.06 -19.78
CA PHE A 214 -28.41 -11.50 -21.02
C PHE A 214 -28.52 -9.99 -20.91
N MET A 215 -27.41 -9.32 -21.24
CA MET A 215 -27.27 -7.88 -21.16
C MET A 215 -28.17 -7.18 -22.20
N GLN A 216 -29.28 -6.61 -21.77
CA GLN A 216 -30.19 -5.87 -22.63
C GLN A 216 -30.50 -4.46 -22.12
N PHE A 217 -30.18 -4.14 -20.88
CA PHE A 217 -30.48 -2.85 -20.26
C PHE A 217 -29.23 -2.14 -19.72
N ASN A 218 -29.37 -0.82 -19.56
CA ASN A 218 -28.45 0.04 -18.84
C ASN A 218 -29.23 0.68 -17.67
N ARG A 219 -28.80 0.42 -16.42
CA ARG A 219 -29.35 1.07 -15.21
C ARG A 219 -28.80 2.47 -15.11
N LYS A 220 -29.70 3.47 -15.10
CA LYS A 220 -29.37 4.89 -14.94
C LYS A 220 -29.27 5.26 -13.46
N ALA A 221 -28.65 6.41 -13.17
CA ALA A 221 -28.51 6.92 -11.80
C ALA A 221 -29.85 7.20 -11.09
N ASN A 222 -30.95 7.39 -11.84
CA ASN A 222 -32.31 7.54 -11.31
C ASN A 222 -33.01 6.20 -11.06
N GLY A 223 -32.35 5.06 -11.27
CA GLY A 223 -32.86 3.72 -11.10
C GLY A 223 -33.63 3.16 -12.31
N SER A 224 -33.94 3.96 -13.36
CA SER A 224 -34.64 3.48 -14.54
C SER A 224 -33.75 2.60 -15.43
N LEU A 225 -34.40 1.69 -16.19
CA LEU A 225 -33.76 0.87 -17.21
C LEU A 225 -33.96 1.50 -18.59
N GLU A 226 -32.87 1.54 -19.36
CA GLU A 226 -32.85 1.93 -20.77
C GLU A 226 -32.27 0.76 -21.59
N GLU A 227 -32.86 0.46 -22.74
CA GLU A 227 -32.36 -0.60 -23.59
C GLU A 227 -30.97 -0.29 -24.13
N LEU A 228 -30.08 -1.30 -24.11
CA LEU A 228 -28.75 -1.21 -24.73
C LEU A 228 -28.84 -1.15 -26.27
N PRO A 229 -27.85 -0.59 -26.96
CA PRO A 229 -27.83 -0.53 -28.43
C PRO A 229 -27.89 -1.89 -29.12
N ALA A 230 -27.51 -2.94 -28.41
CA ALA A 230 -27.58 -4.33 -28.88
C ALA A 230 -27.89 -5.28 -27.70
N ARG A 231 -28.48 -6.44 -28.04
CA ARG A 231 -28.63 -7.54 -27.08
C ARG A 231 -27.35 -8.35 -27.03
N ASN A 232 -26.71 -8.37 -25.86
CA ASN A 232 -25.41 -8.99 -25.66
C ASN A 232 -25.53 -10.20 -24.73
N VAL A 233 -24.56 -11.11 -24.84
CA VAL A 233 -24.41 -12.22 -23.90
C VAL A 233 -23.13 -12.04 -23.12
N ASP A 234 -23.22 -12.18 -21.82
CA ASP A 234 -22.09 -12.30 -20.89
C ASP A 234 -22.29 -13.57 -20.08
N THR A 235 -21.28 -14.41 -20.01
CA THR A 235 -21.38 -15.61 -19.16
C THR A 235 -20.15 -15.74 -18.27
N GLY A 236 -20.37 -16.26 -17.07
CA GLY A 236 -19.30 -16.52 -16.12
C GLY A 236 -19.45 -17.86 -15.43
N MET A 237 -18.56 -18.81 -15.75
CA MET A 237 -18.50 -20.10 -15.10
C MET A 237 -17.32 -20.15 -14.13
N GLY A 238 -17.60 -20.54 -12.87
CA GLY A 238 -16.58 -20.70 -11.85
C GLY A 238 -15.67 -21.89 -12.16
N PHE A 239 -14.45 -21.63 -12.58
CA PHE A 239 -13.50 -22.66 -12.97
C PHE A 239 -13.19 -23.63 -11.84
N GLU A 240 -12.90 -23.14 -10.64
CA GLU A 240 -12.60 -23.97 -9.46
C GLU A 240 -13.81 -24.84 -9.07
N ARG A 241 -15.04 -24.29 -9.17
CA ARG A 241 -16.29 -25.04 -8.91
C ARG A 241 -16.48 -26.15 -9.95
N LEU A 242 -16.22 -25.85 -11.22
CA LEU A 242 -16.29 -26.86 -12.29
C LEU A 242 -15.24 -27.96 -12.08
N CYS A 243 -14.01 -27.62 -11.71
CA CYS A 243 -12.97 -28.60 -11.37
C CYS A 243 -13.39 -29.49 -10.21
N MET A 244 -14.00 -28.92 -9.16
CA MET A 244 -14.50 -29.67 -8.01
C MET A 244 -15.51 -30.75 -8.45
N ILE A 245 -16.47 -30.38 -9.30
CA ILE A 245 -17.50 -31.29 -9.81
C ILE A 245 -16.87 -32.40 -10.68
N LEU A 246 -16.07 -32.02 -11.67
CA LEU A 246 -15.48 -32.95 -12.63
C LEU A 246 -14.45 -33.92 -12.01
N GLN A 247 -13.86 -33.54 -10.88
CA GLN A 247 -12.93 -34.34 -10.11
C GLN A 247 -13.62 -35.11 -8.96
N GLY A 248 -14.95 -34.99 -8.82
CA GLY A 248 -15.74 -35.66 -7.78
C GLY A 248 -15.33 -35.29 -6.36
N LYS A 249 -14.95 -34.02 -6.15
CA LYS A 249 -14.56 -33.47 -4.84
C LYS A 249 -15.72 -32.73 -4.18
N LYS A 250 -15.65 -32.57 -2.85
CA LYS A 250 -16.65 -31.83 -2.05
C LYS A 250 -16.17 -30.43 -1.65
N SER A 251 -14.95 -30.07 -2.02
CA SER A 251 -14.35 -28.73 -1.80
C SER A 251 -13.44 -28.37 -2.97
N ASN A 252 -13.44 -27.11 -3.38
CA ASN A 252 -12.50 -26.57 -4.36
C ASN A 252 -11.05 -26.80 -3.91
N TYR A 253 -10.78 -26.70 -2.59
CA TYR A 253 -9.46 -26.92 -2.00
C TYR A 253 -8.93 -28.35 -2.13
N ASP A 254 -9.80 -29.32 -2.42
CA ASP A 254 -9.42 -30.73 -2.59
C ASP A 254 -9.10 -31.08 -4.05
N THR A 255 -9.21 -30.11 -4.96
CA THR A 255 -8.90 -30.27 -6.38
C THR A 255 -7.41 -30.11 -6.66
N ASP A 256 -6.99 -30.47 -7.86
CA ASP A 256 -5.61 -30.25 -8.35
C ASP A 256 -5.24 -28.78 -8.51
N VAL A 257 -6.21 -27.87 -8.44
CA VAL A 257 -5.96 -26.43 -8.41
C VAL A 257 -5.27 -25.98 -7.11
N PHE A 258 -5.61 -26.58 -5.97
CA PHE A 258 -5.11 -26.16 -4.65
C PHE A 258 -4.20 -27.19 -3.98
N GLN A 259 -4.43 -28.49 -4.21
CA GLN A 259 -3.71 -29.55 -3.51
C GLN A 259 -2.18 -29.51 -3.68
N PRO A 260 -1.59 -29.15 -4.85
CA PRO A 260 -0.14 -29.01 -4.95
C PRO A 260 0.44 -27.96 -4.00
N THR A 261 -0.23 -26.82 -3.86
CA THR A 261 0.18 -25.74 -2.95
C THR A 261 -0.05 -26.13 -1.48
N ILE A 262 -1.23 -26.68 -1.15
CA ILE A 262 -1.56 -27.18 0.20
C ILE A 262 -0.55 -28.26 0.64
N GLY A 263 -0.20 -29.20 -0.25
CA GLY A 263 0.79 -30.22 0.02
C GLY A 263 2.19 -29.67 0.32
N ARG A 264 2.61 -28.62 -0.37
CA ARG A 264 3.87 -27.90 -0.08
C ARG A 264 3.83 -27.19 1.27
N ILE A 265 2.70 -26.55 1.60
CA ILE A 265 2.50 -25.89 2.92
C ILE A 265 2.55 -26.95 4.03
N ALA A 266 1.87 -28.08 3.85
CA ALA A 266 1.87 -29.20 4.79
C ALA A 266 3.29 -29.74 5.02
N ALA A 267 4.07 -29.94 3.93
CA ALA A 267 5.45 -30.38 4.02
C ALA A 267 6.36 -29.40 4.77
N LEU A 268 6.21 -28.08 4.52
CA LEU A 268 6.99 -27.03 5.18
C LEU A 268 6.64 -26.88 6.68
N SER A 269 5.37 -27.04 7.03
CA SER A 269 4.90 -26.93 8.43
C SER A 269 5.07 -28.21 9.26
N GLY A 270 5.29 -29.36 8.60
CA GLY A 270 5.26 -30.67 9.25
C GLY A 270 3.86 -31.10 9.73
N LYS A 271 2.80 -30.40 9.30
CA LYS A 271 1.39 -30.69 9.61
C LYS A 271 0.78 -31.51 8.47
N ARG A 272 -0.33 -32.20 8.75
CA ARG A 272 -1.09 -32.93 7.73
C ARG A 272 -2.44 -32.28 7.50
N TYR A 273 -2.77 -32.01 6.25
CA TYR A 273 -4.10 -31.54 5.84
C TYR A 273 -5.16 -32.63 6.10
N GLY A 274 -6.32 -32.23 6.61
CA GLY A 274 -7.43 -33.12 6.95
C GLY A 274 -7.38 -33.69 8.38
N GLN A 275 -6.48 -33.23 9.25
CA GLN A 275 -6.37 -33.69 10.63
C GLN A 275 -6.77 -32.67 11.71
N ASP A 276 -6.60 -31.40 11.44
CA ASP A 276 -6.91 -30.31 12.37
C ASP A 276 -7.53 -29.15 11.61
N GLU A 277 -8.77 -28.81 11.94
CA GLU A 277 -9.55 -27.81 11.19
C GLU A 277 -8.86 -26.44 11.14
N LYS A 278 -8.21 -26.00 12.22
CA LYS A 278 -7.50 -24.70 12.25
C LYS A 278 -6.28 -24.71 11.34
N CYS A 279 -5.53 -25.81 11.33
CA CYS A 279 -4.42 -25.99 10.41
C CYS A 279 -4.89 -26.08 8.97
N ASP A 280 -6.02 -26.77 8.72
CA ASP A 280 -6.61 -26.92 7.39
C ASP A 280 -7.08 -25.58 6.83
N VAL A 281 -7.80 -24.79 7.65
CA VAL A 281 -8.18 -23.40 7.30
C VAL A 281 -6.95 -22.55 7.00
N ALA A 282 -5.90 -22.64 7.81
CA ALA A 282 -4.67 -21.89 7.58
C ALA A 282 -3.99 -22.27 6.25
N MET A 283 -3.94 -23.55 5.91
CA MET A 283 -3.40 -24.03 4.64
C MET A 283 -4.23 -23.57 3.44
N ARG A 284 -5.57 -23.59 3.55
CA ARG A 284 -6.49 -23.10 2.52
C ARG A 284 -6.33 -21.61 2.30
N VAL A 285 -6.32 -20.81 3.39
CA VAL A 285 -6.11 -19.35 3.33
C VAL A 285 -4.78 -19.02 2.68
N MET A 286 -3.68 -19.69 3.06
CA MET A 286 -2.37 -19.43 2.45
C MET A 286 -2.34 -19.80 0.97
N ALA A 287 -2.93 -20.93 0.58
CA ALA A 287 -2.96 -21.37 -0.81
C ALA A 287 -3.80 -20.44 -1.71
N ASP A 288 -4.96 -20.00 -1.22
CA ASP A 288 -5.81 -19.04 -1.91
C ASP A 288 -5.12 -17.67 -2.05
N HIS A 289 -4.65 -17.12 -0.93
CA HIS A 289 -4.07 -15.78 -0.89
C HIS A 289 -2.77 -15.67 -1.69
N LEU A 290 -1.98 -16.74 -1.76
CA LEU A 290 -0.80 -16.80 -2.63
C LEU A 290 -1.14 -16.48 -4.08
N ARG A 291 -2.24 -17.05 -4.61
CA ARG A 291 -2.71 -16.79 -5.98
C ARG A 291 -3.06 -15.32 -6.14
N ALA A 292 -3.91 -14.78 -5.26
CA ALA A 292 -4.31 -13.37 -5.31
C ALA A 292 -3.12 -12.40 -5.28
N ILE A 293 -2.16 -12.64 -4.40
CA ILE A 293 -0.97 -11.80 -4.23
C ILE A 293 -0.04 -11.91 -5.44
N ALA A 294 0.28 -13.14 -5.86
CA ALA A 294 1.22 -13.38 -6.94
C ALA A 294 0.72 -12.79 -8.27
N PHE A 295 -0.54 -13.00 -8.61
CA PHE A 295 -1.14 -12.42 -9.82
C PHE A 295 -1.27 -10.90 -9.76
N SER A 296 -1.61 -10.33 -8.61
CA SER A 296 -1.65 -8.87 -8.45
C SER A 296 -0.28 -8.24 -8.66
N ILE A 297 0.78 -8.85 -8.13
CA ILE A 297 2.17 -8.39 -8.32
C ILE A 297 2.58 -8.57 -9.79
N ALA A 298 2.25 -9.71 -10.42
CA ALA A 298 2.50 -9.96 -11.84
C ALA A 298 1.84 -8.91 -12.74
N ASP A 299 0.61 -8.48 -12.40
CA ASP A 299 -0.14 -7.42 -13.09
C ASP A 299 0.36 -6.00 -12.74
N GLY A 300 1.44 -5.88 -11.95
CA GLY A 300 2.12 -4.62 -11.62
C GLY A 300 1.60 -3.89 -10.39
N GLN A 301 0.66 -4.51 -9.62
CA GLN A 301 0.17 -3.93 -8.36
C GLN A 301 0.97 -4.46 -7.17
N LEU A 302 1.79 -3.60 -6.59
CA LEU A 302 2.56 -3.93 -5.40
C LEU A 302 1.78 -3.65 -4.11
N PRO A 303 2.03 -4.40 -3.02
CA PRO A 303 1.51 -4.08 -1.69
C PRO A 303 1.90 -2.65 -1.28
N SER A 304 0.94 -1.89 -0.75
CA SER A 304 1.19 -0.50 -0.32
C SER A 304 0.23 -0.08 0.80
N ASN A 305 0.28 1.19 1.23
CA ASN A 305 -0.60 1.73 2.27
C ASN A 305 -1.90 2.36 1.73
N VAL A 306 -2.10 2.36 0.41
CA VAL A 306 -3.22 3.07 -0.22
C VAL A 306 -3.88 2.26 -1.33
N LYS A 307 -5.17 2.49 -1.56
CA LYS A 307 -5.97 1.95 -2.68
C LYS A 307 -5.81 0.43 -2.84
N ALA A 308 -5.69 -0.06 -4.07
CA ALA A 308 -5.55 -1.49 -4.39
C ALA A 308 -4.36 -2.13 -3.67
N GLY A 309 -3.21 -1.44 -3.58
CA GLY A 309 -2.03 -1.96 -2.89
C GLY A 309 -2.25 -2.21 -1.39
N TYR A 310 -3.11 -1.43 -0.73
CA TYR A 310 -3.50 -1.67 0.66
C TYR A 310 -4.29 -2.98 0.81
N VAL A 311 -5.21 -3.25 -0.11
CA VAL A 311 -5.99 -4.49 -0.09
C VAL A 311 -5.07 -5.70 -0.29
N ILE A 312 -4.14 -5.64 -1.26
CA ILE A 312 -3.18 -6.73 -1.51
C ILE A 312 -2.27 -6.94 -0.30
N ARG A 313 -1.81 -5.86 0.35
CA ARG A 313 -1.04 -5.96 1.60
C ARG A 313 -1.84 -6.60 2.72
N ARG A 314 -3.14 -6.31 2.85
CA ARG A 314 -4.02 -6.92 3.84
C ARG A 314 -4.18 -8.43 3.61
N ILE A 315 -4.36 -8.87 2.37
CA ILE A 315 -4.43 -10.28 1.98
C ILE A 315 -3.11 -11.00 2.34
N LEU A 316 -1.97 -10.41 1.99
CA LEU A 316 -0.65 -10.96 2.31
C LEU A 316 -0.48 -11.12 3.82
N ARG A 317 -0.76 -10.08 4.59
CA ARG A 317 -0.65 -10.13 6.05
C ARG A 317 -1.60 -11.14 6.68
N ARG A 318 -2.80 -11.33 6.12
CA ARG A 318 -3.72 -12.38 6.56
C ARG A 318 -3.12 -13.76 6.35
N ALA A 319 -2.55 -14.05 5.18
CA ALA A 319 -1.87 -15.33 4.91
C ALA A 319 -0.70 -15.57 5.88
N VAL A 320 0.18 -14.58 6.07
CA VAL A 320 1.34 -14.67 6.98
C VAL A 320 0.88 -14.91 8.43
N ARG A 321 -0.18 -14.23 8.88
CA ARG A 321 -0.76 -14.43 10.21
C ARG A 321 -1.26 -15.85 10.43
N TYR A 322 -2.04 -16.41 9.47
CA TYR A 322 -2.51 -17.79 9.58
C TYR A 322 -1.35 -18.78 9.62
N GLY A 323 -0.33 -18.56 8.80
CA GLY A 323 0.90 -19.37 8.81
C GLY A 323 1.65 -19.29 10.14
N TYR A 324 1.80 -18.10 10.70
CA TYR A 324 2.44 -17.89 12.01
C TYR A 324 1.64 -18.54 13.14
N THR A 325 0.34 -18.26 13.23
CA THR A 325 -0.51 -18.65 14.36
C THR A 325 -0.77 -20.16 14.40
N TYR A 326 -1.05 -20.78 13.26
CA TYR A 326 -1.53 -22.18 13.24
C TYR A 326 -0.52 -23.18 12.67
N LEU A 327 0.41 -22.72 11.82
CA LEU A 327 1.39 -23.59 11.18
C LEU A 327 2.82 -23.42 11.73
N GLY A 328 3.04 -22.42 12.59
CA GLY A 328 4.31 -22.20 13.27
C GLY A 328 5.40 -21.55 12.38
N PHE A 329 5.03 -20.86 11.32
CA PHE A 329 5.97 -20.17 10.42
C PHE A 329 6.47 -18.87 11.04
N THR A 330 7.69 -18.86 11.55
CA THR A 330 8.36 -17.70 12.14
C THR A 330 9.30 -16.98 11.17
N GLU A 331 9.53 -17.58 9.99
CA GLU A 331 10.36 -17.03 8.91
C GLU A 331 9.54 -16.90 7.62
N PRO A 332 9.97 -16.06 6.66
CA PRO A 332 9.32 -15.94 5.36
C PRO A 332 9.12 -17.31 4.68
N THR A 333 7.88 -17.66 4.44
CA THR A 333 7.51 -18.98 3.91
C THR A 333 6.61 -18.89 2.68
N LEU A 334 5.72 -17.88 2.61
CA LEU A 334 4.80 -17.69 1.49
C LEU A 334 5.56 -17.46 0.17
N CYS A 335 6.66 -16.69 0.21
CA CYS A 335 7.54 -16.46 -0.94
C CYS A 335 8.11 -17.76 -1.52
N ARG A 336 8.37 -18.78 -0.69
CA ARG A 336 8.91 -20.11 -1.10
C ARG A 336 7.91 -20.96 -1.88
N LEU A 337 6.62 -20.61 -1.84
CA LEU A 337 5.54 -21.31 -2.54
C LEU A 337 5.37 -20.82 -3.98
N VAL A 338 5.89 -19.63 -4.31
CA VAL A 338 5.71 -18.96 -5.61
C VAL A 338 6.19 -19.82 -6.77
N ALA A 339 7.38 -20.42 -6.66
CA ALA A 339 7.92 -21.30 -7.71
C ALA A 339 6.95 -22.43 -8.09
N GLY A 340 6.26 -22.99 -7.10
CA GLY A 340 5.25 -24.04 -7.33
C GLY A 340 3.99 -23.53 -8.02
N LEU A 341 3.56 -22.32 -7.70
CA LEU A 341 2.44 -21.68 -8.38
C LEU A 341 2.78 -21.37 -9.84
N VAL A 342 4.00 -20.87 -10.10
CA VAL A 342 4.51 -20.62 -11.47
C VAL A 342 4.58 -21.91 -12.29
N GLU A 343 5.03 -23.02 -11.71
CA GLU A 343 5.05 -24.32 -12.36
C GLU A 343 3.64 -24.76 -12.77
N GLN A 344 2.66 -24.56 -11.90
CA GLN A 344 1.27 -25.00 -12.08
C GLN A 344 0.50 -24.12 -13.07
N MET A 345 0.61 -22.78 -12.94
CA MET A 345 -0.25 -21.83 -13.66
C MET A 345 0.48 -21.00 -14.72
N GLY A 346 1.83 -20.99 -14.74
CA GLY A 346 2.63 -20.16 -15.64
C GLY A 346 2.54 -20.56 -17.12
N GLY A 347 1.98 -21.73 -17.43
CA GLY A 347 1.67 -22.15 -18.80
C GLY A 347 0.48 -21.40 -19.39
N GLN A 348 -0.55 -21.16 -18.59
CA GLN A 348 -1.75 -20.41 -18.97
C GLN A 348 -1.54 -18.89 -18.81
N PHE A 349 -0.80 -18.50 -17.77
CA PHE A 349 -0.57 -17.11 -17.40
C PHE A 349 0.95 -16.82 -17.41
N PRO A 350 1.51 -16.51 -18.60
CA PRO A 350 2.96 -16.34 -18.77
C PRO A 350 3.56 -15.18 -17.97
N GLU A 351 2.75 -14.21 -17.56
CA GLU A 351 3.16 -13.12 -16.69
C GLU A 351 3.70 -13.58 -15.33
N LEU A 352 3.17 -14.68 -14.77
CA LEU A 352 3.69 -15.27 -13.53
C LEU A 352 5.16 -15.71 -13.69
N LYS A 353 5.46 -16.37 -14.81
CA LYS A 353 6.81 -16.84 -15.12
C LYS A 353 7.75 -15.66 -15.39
N ALA A 354 7.27 -14.66 -16.15
CA ALA A 354 8.06 -13.48 -16.48
C ALA A 354 8.42 -12.64 -15.25
N GLN A 355 7.55 -12.61 -14.23
CA GLN A 355 7.72 -11.80 -13.02
C GLN A 355 8.06 -12.62 -11.76
N GLN A 356 8.39 -13.89 -11.88
CA GLN A 356 8.60 -14.80 -10.74
C GLN A 356 9.56 -14.22 -9.69
N THR A 357 10.73 -13.77 -10.11
CA THR A 357 11.75 -13.22 -9.20
C THR A 357 11.24 -11.97 -8.45
N LEU A 358 10.48 -11.10 -9.15
CA LEU A 358 9.86 -9.94 -8.53
C LEU A 358 8.84 -10.36 -7.48
N ILE A 359 7.95 -11.32 -7.82
CA ILE A 359 6.90 -11.83 -6.93
C ILE A 359 7.53 -12.40 -5.65
N GLU A 360 8.52 -13.30 -5.79
CA GLU A 360 9.22 -13.92 -4.66
C GLU A 360 9.82 -12.86 -3.72
N LYS A 361 10.55 -11.89 -4.27
CA LYS A 361 11.23 -10.84 -3.48
C LYS A 361 10.26 -9.89 -2.81
N VAL A 362 9.20 -9.46 -3.48
CA VAL A 362 8.18 -8.57 -2.89
C VAL A 362 7.47 -9.27 -1.72
N ILE A 363 7.10 -10.54 -1.89
CA ILE A 363 6.47 -11.33 -0.83
C ILE A 363 7.46 -11.50 0.33
N GLU A 364 8.71 -11.91 0.08
CA GLU A 364 9.74 -12.10 1.10
C GLU A 364 9.95 -10.86 1.97
N GLU A 365 10.03 -9.68 1.37
CA GLU A 365 10.21 -8.40 2.07
C GLU A 365 8.98 -8.02 2.93
N GLU A 366 7.78 -8.16 2.39
CA GLU A 366 6.54 -7.89 3.15
C GLU A 366 6.35 -8.91 4.29
N GLU A 367 6.64 -10.20 4.07
CA GLU A 367 6.62 -11.22 5.13
C GLU A 367 7.61 -10.90 6.23
N SER A 368 8.88 -10.64 5.87
CA SER A 368 9.96 -10.29 6.81
C SER A 368 9.60 -9.05 7.64
N SER A 369 9.05 -8.02 6.99
CA SER A 369 8.61 -6.80 7.66
C SER A 369 7.45 -7.05 8.61
N PHE A 370 6.46 -7.84 8.18
CA PHE A 370 5.28 -8.11 8.98
C PHE A 370 5.56 -9.06 10.15
N LEU A 371 6.40 -10.07 9.97
CA LEU A 371 6.82 -10.98 11.06
C LEU A 371 7.53 -10.21 12.18
N ARG A 372 8.37 -9.20 11.84
CA ARG A 372 8.95 -8.29 12.85
C ARG A 372 7.88 -7.48 13.58
N THR A 373 6.87 -7.00 12.87
CA THR A 373 5.73 -6.28 13.45
C THR A 373 4.91 -7.18 14.37
N LEU A 374 4.67 -8.43 13.95
CA LEU A 374 3.96 -9.43 14.77
C LEU A 374 4.70 -9.68 16.09
N ALA A 375 5.99 -9.94 16.06
CA ALA A 375 6.79 -10.18 17.26
C ALA A 375 6.76 -8.98 18.22
N THR A 376 6.90 -7.74 17.69
CA THR A 376 6.81 -6.51 18.47
C THR A 376 5.41 -6.30 19.03
N GLY A 377 4.38 -6.49 18.21
CA GLY A 377 2.98 -6.32 18.58
C GLY A 377 2.52 -7.29 19.67
N ILE A 378 2.97 -8.55 19.61
CA ILE A 378 2.71 -9.53 20.66
C ILE A 378 3.28 -9.08 22.01
N ASN A 379 4.55 -8.64 22.05
CA ASN A 379 5.18 -8.14 23.28
C ASN A 379 4.45 -6.90 23.86
N LEU A 380 3.99 -5.99 23.01
CA LEU A 380 3.22 -4.82 23.41
C LEU A 380 1.83 -5.23 23.95
N LEU A 381 1.18 -6.15 23.28
CA LEU A 381 -0.12 -6.67 23.70
C LEU A 381 -0.04 -7.39 25.05
N ASP A 382 1.00 -8.18 25.29
CA ASP A 382 1.24 -8.82 26.59
C ASP A 382 1.33 -7.76 27.70
N GLY A 383 2.03 -6.66 27.45
CA GLY A 383 2.08 -5.53 28.38
C GLY A 383 0.72 -4.87 28.63
N VAL A 384 -0.11 -4.76 27.59
CA VAL A 384 -1.49 -4.23 27.69
C VAL A 384 -2.37 -5.19 28.49
N ILE A 385 -2.29 -6.49 28.22
CA ILE A 385 -3.05 -7.54 28.93
C ILE A 385 -2.68 -7.56 30.43
N GLU A 386 -1.38 -7.54 30.76
CA GLU A 386 -0.92 -7.50 32.14
C GLU A 386 -1.42 -6.25 32.87
N ARG A 387 -1.39 -5.09 32.22
CA ARG A 387 -1.94 -3.84 32.77
C ARG A 387 -3.44 -3.95 33.01
N THR A 388 -4.20 -4.46 32.04
CA THR A 388 -5.65 -4.66 32.09
C THR A 388 -6.04 -5.58 33.27
N LYS A 389 -5.30 -6.70 33.43
CA LYS A 389 -5.50 -7.63 34.55
C LYS A 389 -5.19 -6.99 35.92
N ARG A 390 -4.09 -6.24 36.02
CA ARG A 390 -3.67 -5.54 37.26
C ARG A 390 -4.68 -4.49 37.71
N GLU A 391 -5.32 -3.82 36.71
CA GLU A 391 -6.37 -2.83 36.98
C GLU A 391 -7.75 -3.46 37.23
N GLY A 392 -7.85 -4.79 37.24
CA GLY A 392 -9.12 -5.52 37.47
C GLY A 392 -10.13 -5.37 36.35
N ARG A 393 -9.69 -4.92 35.14
CA ARG A 393 -10.55 -4.80 33.98
C ARG A 393 -10.59 -6.13 33.20
N GLY A 394 -11.79 -6.54 32.80
CA GLY A 394 -11.97 -7.75 32.00
C GLY A 394 -11.78 -7.53 30.50
N LEU A 395 -11.64 -6.27 30.04
CA LEU A 395 -11.57 -5.87 28.64
C LEU A 395 -10.38 -4.93 28.40
N ILE A 396 -9.65 -5.13 27.31
CA ILE A 396 -8.72 -4.16 26.74
C ILE A 396 -9.55 -3.00 26.17
N SER A 397 -9.13 -1.75 26.41
CA SER A 397 -9.86 -0.58 25.91
C SER A 397 -9.77 -0.50 24.37
N GLY A 398 -10.84 -0.01 23.73
CA GLY A 398 -10.84 0.22 22.28
C GLY A 398 -9.70 1.14 21.82
N ARG A 399 -9.29 2.09 22.65
CA ARG A 399 -8.16 2.98 22.39
C ARG A 399 -6.81 2.24 22.39
N ASP A 400 -6.54 1.39 23.39
CA ASP A 400 -5.30 0.58 23.43
C ASP A 400 -5.26 -0.38 22.23
N ALA A 401 -6.39 -0.99 21.87
CA ALA A 401 -6.53 -1.85 20.71
C ALA A 401 -6.33 -1.08 19.40
N PHE A 402 -6.86 0.15 19.30
CA PHE A 402 -6.68 1.04 18.16
C PHE A 402 -5.23 1.51 18.01
N GLU A 403 -4.54 1.81 19.11
CA GLU A 403 -3.12 2.18 19.09
C GLU A 403 -2.24 1.02 18.57
N LEU A 404 -2.50 -0.21 18.99
CA LEU A 404 -1.84 -1.41 18.46
C LEU A 404 -2.09 -1.55 16.93
N TYR A 405 -3.31 -1.30 16.50
CA TYR A 405 -3.70 -1.39 15.09
C TYR A 405 -3.12 -0.27 14.23
N ASP A 406 -3.34 1.00 14.61
CA ASP A 406 -3.02 2.18 13.80
C ASP A 406 -1.52 2.53 13.81
N THR A 407 -0.92 2.52 15.00
CA THR A 407 0.49 2.92 15.20
C THR A 407 1.47 1.80 14.92
N PHE A 408 1.16 0.60 15.41
CA PHE A 408 2.07 -0.54 15.29
C PHE A 408 1.71 -1.52 14.17
N GLY A 409 0.56 -1.31 13.50
CA GLY A 409 0.11 -2.17 12.41
C GLY A 409 -0.25 -3.59 12.86
N PHE A 410 -0.57 -3.79 14.16
CA PHE A 410 -0.91 -5.07 14.73
C PHE A 410 -2.40 -5.36 14.51
N PRO A 411 -2.79 -6.47 13.86
CA PRO A 411 -4.17 -6.71 13.46
C PRO A 411 -5.11 -6.88 14.67
N ILE A 412 -6.32 -6.27 14.58
CA ILE A 412 -7.29 -6.31 15.68
C ILE A 412 -7.78 -7.73 15.99
N ASP A 413 -7.98 -8.56 14.97
CA ASP A 413 -8.39 -9.95 15.11
C ASP A 413 -7.34 -10.81 15.83
N LEU A 414 -6.06 -10.50 15.65
CA LEU A 414 -4.97 -11.14 16.39
C LEU A 414 -4.91 -10.63 17.85
N THR A 415 -5.15 -9.33 18.06
CA THR A 415 -5.30 -8.75 19.41
C THR A 415 -6.41 -9.45 20.17
N GLU A 416 -7.57 -9.64 19.55
CA GLU A 416 -8.72 -10.33 20.14
C GLU A 416 -8.42 -11.81 20.48
N LEU A 417 -7.78 -12.52 19.54
CA LEU A 417 -7.43 -13.92 19.73
C LEU A 417 -6.50 -14.12 20.94
N ILE A 418 -5.38 -13.40 20.98
CA ILE A 418 -4.38 -13.52 22.05
C ILE A 418 -4.95 -13.06 23.38
N ALA A 419 -5.72 -11.97 23.40
CA ALA A 419 -6.39 -11.49 24.61
C ALA A 419 -7.35 -12.55 25.17
N ARG A 420 -8.15 -13.19 24.30
CA ARG A 420 -9.09 -14.26 24.67
C ARG A 420 -8.37 -15.48 25.22
N GLU A 421 -7.27 -15.89 24.64
CA GLU A 421 -6.43 -17.02 25.12
C GLU A 421 -5.87 -16.72 26.51
N GLN A 422 -5.63 -15.46 26.83
CA GLN A 422 -5.17 -15.00 28.15
C GLN A 422 -6.30 -14.61 29.11
N GLY A 423 -7.56 -14.87 28.75
CA GLY A 423 -8.74 -14.64 29.58
C GLY A 423 -9.17 -13.17 29.70
N VAL A 424 -8.83 -12.34 28.71
CA VAL A 424 -9.21 -10.92 28.62
C VAL A 424 -9.95 -10.70 27.29
N GLY A 425 -11.02 -9.91 27.31
CA GLY A 425 -11.71 -9.50 26.08
C GLY A 425 -11.11 -8.21 25.47
N VAL A 426 -11.68 -7.78 24.35
CA VAL A 426 -11.37 -6.49 23.70
C VAL A 426 -12.68 -5.72 23.50
N ASP A 427 -12.67 -4.42 23.80
CA ASP A 427 -13.80 -3.52 23.52
C ASP A 427 -13.80 -3.15 22.04
N LEU A 428 -14.42 -4.03 21.23
CA LEU A 428 -14.51 -3.86 19.78
C LEU A 428 -15.43 -2.69 19.37
N ALA A 429 -16.44 -2.35 20.20
CA ALA A 429 -17.33 -1.23 19.90
C ALA A 429 -16.56 0.10 19.99
N ALA A 430 -15.82 0.31 21.07
CA ALA A 430 -14.97 1.50 21.21
C ALA A 430 -13.81 1.52 20.20
N PHE A 431 -13.28 0.37 19.80
CA PHE A 431 -12.29 0.29 18.72
C PHE A 431 -12.88 0.76 17.38
N GLU A 432 -14.09 0.31 17.03
CA GLU A 432 -14.75 0.69 15.79
C GLU A 432 -15.10 2.20 15.76
N GLU A 433 -15.49 2.79 16.92
CA GLU A 433 -15.70 4.23 17.03
C GLU A 433 -14.42 5.02 16.70
N GLU A 434 -13.26 4.63 17.24
CA GLU A 434 -11.96 5.26 16.95
C GLU A 434 -11.60 5.09 15.47
N LEU A 435 -11.83 3.91 14.90
CA LEU A 435 -11.60 3.62 13.48
C LEU A 435 -12.51 4.47 12.57
N GLN A 436 -13.79 4.63 12.91
CA GLN A 436 -14.72 5.48 12.17
C GLN A 436 -14.37 6.95 12.31
N ALA A 437 -13.93 7.40 13.48
CA ALA A 437 -13.45 8.76 13.68
C ALA A 437 -12.22 9.07 12.81
N GLN A 438 -11.29 8.12 12.66
CA GLN A 438 -10.15 8.24 11.75
C GLN A 438 -10.61 8.30 10.28
N LYS A 439 -11.51 7.38 9.87
CA LYS A 439 -12.08 7.35 8.52
C LYS A 439 -12.86 8.63 8.19
N ALA A 440 -13.61 9.18 9.13
CA ALA A 440 -14.36 10.43 8.95
C ALA A 440 -13.42 11.63 8.77
N ARG A 441 -12.33 11.71 9.54
CA ARG A 441 -11.26 12.71 9.35
C ARG A 441 -10.67 12.64 7.94
N SER A 442 -10.49 11.45 7.40
CA SER A 442 -9.99 11.22 6.04
C SER A 442 -11.04 11.56 4.95
N ARG A 443 -12.34 11.31 5.19
CA ARG A 443 -13.44 11.58 4.24
C ARG A 443 -13.84 13.05 4.17
N ASN A 444 -13.85 13.79 5.27
CA ASN A 444 -14.22 15.21 5.29
C ASN A 444 -13.24 16.11 4.51
N ALA A 445 -12.10 15.57 4.09
CA ALA A 445 -11.17 16.26 3.19
C ALA A 445 -11.57 16.24 1.71
N ALA A 446 -12.61 15.50 1.30
CA ALA A 446 -12.88 15.14 -0.10
C ALA A 446 -14.28 15.51 -0.64
N ALA A 447 -15.10 16.27 0.06
CA ALA A 447 -16.41 16.68 -0.46
C ALA A 447 -16.28 17.69 -1.61
N VAL A 448 -16.61 17.23 -2.83
CA VAL A 448 -16.67 18.03 -4.07
C VAL A 448 -18.10 17.99 -4.60
N SER A 449 -18.70 19.15 -4.84
CA SER A 449 -19.99 19.29 -5.52
C SER A 449 -19.76 19.79 -6.95
N THR A 450 -20.31 19.11 -7.92
CA THR A 450 -20.13 19.41 -9.35
C THR A 450 -21.48 19.55 -10.03
N ASP A 451 -21.67 20.64 -10.79
CA ASP A 451 -22.87 20.88 -11.60
C ASP A 451 -22.80 20.03 -12.90
N ASP A 452 -23.91 19.91 -13.61
CA ASP A 452 -23.95 19.25 -14.93
C ASP A 452 -23.22 20.09 -15.99
N TRP A 453 -22.78 19.42 -17.07
CA TRP A 453 -22.14 20.07 -18.19
C TRP A 453 -23.10 20.94 -19.01
N VAL A 454 -22.77 22.20 -19.23
CA VAL A 454 -23.39 23.07 -20.23
C VAL A 454 -22.61 22.88 -21.55
N GLU A 455 -23.27 22.32 -22.56
CA GLU A 455 -22.68 22.05 -23.87
C GLU A 455 -22.91 23.23 -24.84
N LEU A 456 -21.83 23.74 -25.41
CA LEU A 456 -21.87 24.81 -26.42
C LEU A 456 -21.54 24.27 -27.83
N LEU A 457 -20.68 23.25 -27.92
CA LEU A 457 -20.28 22.60 -29.17
C LEU A 457 -20.23 21.08 -28.96
N PRO A 458 -20.81 20.27 -29.89
CA PRO A 458 -20.75 18.84 -29.80
C PRO A 458 -19.35 18.32 -30.21
N ILE A 459 -18.54 17.92 -29.22
CA ILE A 459 -17.23 17.30 -29.46
C ILE A 459 -17.16 15.96 -28.73
N ARG A 460 -16.47 14.99 -29.32
CA ARG A 460 -16.13 13.70 -28.68
C ARG A 460 -14.78 13.71 -28.01
N GLU A 461 -13.81 14.40 -28.59
CA GLU A 461 -12.42 14.49 -28.13
C GLU A 461 -11.91 15.91 -28.34
N SER A 462 -10.98 16.37 -27.47
CA SER A 462 -10.23 17.62 -27.68
C SER A 462 -8.99 17.35 -28.54
N VAL A 463 -8.76 18.14 -29.57
CA VAL A 463 -7.54 18.03 -30.39
C VAL A 463 -6.37 18.65 -29.62
N PHE A 464 -5.38 17.85 -29.25
CA PHE A 464 -4.18 18.33 -28.57
C PHE A 464 -3.13 18.85 -29.58
N THR A 465 -2.81 20.15 -29.51
CA THR A 465 -1.84 20.82 -30.39
C THR A 465 -0.51 21.14 -29.69
N GLY A 466 -0.42 20.85 -28.38
CA GLY A 466 0.68 21.27 -27.52
C GLY A 466 2.01 20.53 -27.69
N TYR A 467 2.14 19.59 -28.62
CA TYR A 467 3.45 19.09 -29.05
C TYR A 467 4.18 20.07 -29.98
N ASP A 468 3.44 20.89 -30.71
CA ASP A 468 3.98 21.75 -31.77
C ASP A 468 3.91 23.24 -31.39
N THR A 469 2.90 23.65 -30.63
CA THR A 469 2.68 25.05 -30.26
C THR A 469 2.32 25.23 -28.78
N LEU A 470 2.65 26.39 -28.23
CA LEU A 470 2.27 26.83 -26.87
C LEU A 470 1.05 27.79 -26.90
N THR A 471 0.58 28.15 -28.09
CA THR A 471 -0.57 29.04 -28.27
C THR A 471 -1.48 28.52 -29.36
N ASP A 472 -2.80 28.62 -29.20
CA ASP A 472 -3.77 28.26 -30.23
C ASP A 472 -5.06 29.07 -30.07
N GLU A 473 -5.84 29.19 -31.15
CA GLU A 473 -7.20 29.75 -31.13
C GLU A 473 -8.17 28.63 -30.74
N VAL A 474 -8.93 28.82 -29.66
CA VAL A 474 -9.78 27.79 -29.06
C VAL A 474 -11.19 28.30 -28.85
N ARG A 475 -12.16 27.38 -28.82
CA ARG A 475 -13.53 27.66 -28.41
C ARG A 475 -13.93 26.71 -27.27
N ILE A 476 -14.69 27.22 -26.30
CA ILE A 476 -15.22 26.40 -25.22
C ILE A 476 -16.32 25.52 -25.81
N ALA A 477 -16.11 24.22 -25.76
CA ALA A 477 -17.10 23.23 -26.22
C ALA A 477 -18.12 22.91 -25.12
N ARG A 478 -17.64 22.82 -23.87
CA ARG A 478 -18.53 22.64 -22.70
C ARG A 478 -17.87 23.19 -21.45
N TYR A 479 -18.71 23.55 -20.45
CA TYR A 479 -18.24 24.00 -19.12
C TYR A 479 -19.16 23.55 -18.01
N ARG A 480 -18.64 23.51 -16.78
CA ARG A 480 -19.43 23.30 -15.54
C ARG A 480 -18.78 24.00 -14.36
N ARG A 481 -19.60 24.28 -13.33
CA ARG A 481 -19.12 24.81 -12.06
C ARG A 481 -18.82 23.68 -11.10
N VAL A 482 -17.74 23.86 -10.32
CA VAL A 482 -17.29 22.91 -9.29
C VAL A 482 -17.07 23.68 -7.99
N VAL A 483 -17.64 23.17 -6.89
CA VAL A 483 -17.44 23.73 -5.55
C VAL A 483 -16.70 22.69 -4.71
N SER A 484 -15.50 23.05 -4.25
CA SER A 484 -14.68 22.23 -3.38
C SER A 484 -14.15 23.06 -2.22
N LYS A 485 -14.35 22.59 -0.98
CA LYS A 485 -13.89 23.28 0.24
C LYS A 485 -14.29 24.76 0.30
N GLY A 486 -15.50 25.09 -0.17
CA GLY A 486 -16.03 26.47 -0.20
C GLY A 486 -15.43 27.38 -1.28
N ARG A 487 -14.58 26.86 -2.17
CA ARG A 487 -14.07 27.57 -3.35
C ARG A 487 -14.81 27.14 -4.59
N THR A 488 -15.25 28.09 -5.39
CA THR A 488 -15.85 27.87 -6.70
C THR A 488 -14.75 27.93 -7.77
N THR A 489 -14.74 26.95 -8.67
CA THR A 489 -13.91 26.92 -9.88
C THR A 489 -14.77 26.45 -11.05
N TYR A 490 -14.29 26.63 -12.26
CA TYR A 490 -14.96 26.21 -13.47
C TYR A 490 -14.10 25.23 -14.24
N GLN A 491 -14.72 24.20 -14.77
CA GLN A 491 -14.10 23.25 -15.67
C GLN A 491 -14.52 23.61 -17.09
N LEU A 492 -13.54 23.82 -17.97
CA LEU A 492 -13.72 24.18 -19.36
C LEU A 492 -13.12 23.09 -20.24
N VAL A 493 -13.84 22.69 -21.27
CA VAL A 493 -13.34 21.79 -22.32
C VAL A 493 -13.31 22.56 -23.63
N PHE A 494 -12.15 22.56 -24.29
CA PHE A 494 -11.98 23.24 -25.57
C PHE A 494 -12.07 22.25 -26.74
N ASP A 495 -12.47 22.76 -27.92
CA ASP A 495 -12.49 22.00 -29.18
C ASP A 495 -11.06 21.54 -29.59
N ARG A 496 -10.06 22.38 -29.32
CA ARG A 496 -8.63 22.12 -29.46
C ARG A 496 -7.86 22.83 -28.36
N THR A 497 -6.65 22.36 -28.04
CA THR A 497 -5.90 22.97 -26.93
C THR A 497 -4.39 22.72 -27.02
N PRO A 498 -3.57 23.77 -26.73
CA PRO A 498 -2.13 23.62 -26.54
C PRO A 498 -1.77 23.14 -25.12
N PHE A 499 -2.73 23.08 -24.18
CA PHE A 499 -2.51 22.69 -22.80
C PHE A 499 -2.41 21.17 -22.67
N TYR A 500 -1.33 20.68 -22.11
CA TYR A 500 -1.17 19.26 -21.74
C TYR A 500 -2.05 18.94 -20.52
N GLY A 501 -2.88 17.93 -20.63
CA GLY A 501 -3.67 17.41 -19.51
C GLY A 501 -2.87 16.44 -18.65
N ASN A 502 -2.99 16.53 -17.33
CA ASN A 502 -2.32 15.68 -16.35
C ASN A 502 -2.47 14.19 -16.74
N SER A 503 -1.36 13.55 -17.07
CA SER A 503 -1.33 12.19 -17.61
C SER A 503 0.09 11.63 -17.59
N GLY A 504 0.25 10.31 -17.46
CA GLY A 504 1.55 9.64 -17.54
C GLY A 504 2.58 10.10 -16.49
N GLY A 505 2.10 10.64 -15.35
CA GLY A 505 2.96 11.19 -14.29
C GLY A 505 3.38 12.64 -14.48
N GLN A 506 3.17 13.25 -15.65
CA GLN A 506 3.40 14.68 -15.86
C GLN A 506 2.15 15.46 -15.47
N ILE A 507 2.32 16.51 -14.64
CA ILE A 507 1.22 17.41 -14.27
C ILE A 507 0.73 18.18 -15.50
N GLY A 508 -0.54 18.61 -15.44
CA GLY A 508 -1.16 19.44 -16.45
C GLY A 508 -0.59 20.86 -16.48
N ASP A 509 -0.63 21.46 -17.66
CA ASP A 509 -0.18 22.82 -17.86
C ASP A 509 -1.04 23.85 -17.14
N VAL A 510 -0.44 25.00 -16.94
CA VAL A 510 -1.08 26.23 -16.49
C VAL A 510 -0.84 27.34 -17.53
N GLY A 511 -1.63 28.39 -17.44
CA GLY A 511 -1.52 29.53 -18.33
C GLY A 511 -2.80 30.37 -18.31
N TYR A 512 -3.26 30.81 -19.46
CA TYR A 512 -4.49 31.60 -19.56
C TYR A 512 -5.15 31.47 -20.94
N ILE A 513 -6.42 31.85 -21.00
CA ILE A 513 -7.11 32.15 -22.24
C ILE A 513 -7.40 33.65 -22.27
N GLU A 514 -7.34 34.30 -23.44
CA GLU A 514 -7.63 35.72 -23.59
C GLU A 514 -8.50 35.99 -24.82
N SER A 515 -9.37 36.98 -24.70
CA SER A 515 -10.10 37.61 -25.80
C SER A 515 -9.70 39.08 -25.87
N ALA A 516 -10.39 39.87 -26.69
CA ALA A 516 -10.15 41.29 -26.77
C ALA A 516 -10.35 42.03 -25.45
N ASP A 517 -11.30 41.54 -24.61
CA ASP A 517 -11.83 42.30 -23.46
C ASP A 517 -11.46 41.62 -22.11
N GLU A 518 -11.08 40.32 -22.11
CA GLU A 518 -10.87 39.58 -20.86
C GLU A 518 -9.72 38.57 -20.95
N ARG A 519 -9.10 38.30 -19.79
CA ARG A 519 -8.10 37.23 -19.62
C ARG A 519 -8.45 36.37 -18.42
N ILE A 520 -8.60 35.05 -18.65
CA ILE A 520 -8.98 34.06 -17.64
C ILE A 520 -7.79 33.10 -17.39
N GLY A 521 -7.37 33.00 -16.13
CA GLY A 521 -6.28 32.11 -15.73
C GLY A 521 -6.71 30.63 -15.71
N ILE A 522 -5.88 29.77 -16.32
CA ILE A 522 -5.97 28.31 -16.24
C ILE A 522 -4.98 27.85 -15.17
N VAL A 523 -5.51 27.36 -14.04
CA VAL A 523 -4.72 27.00 -12.84
C VAL A 523 -4.29 25.53 -12.82
N SER A 524 -4.94 24.69 -13.60
CA SER A 524 -4.60 23.27 -13.79
C SER A 524 -5.28 22.73 -15.05
N THR A 525 -4.73 21.67 -15.62
CA THR A 525 -5.32 20.98 -16.77
C THR A 525 -5.30 19.46 -16.50
N GLU A 526 -6.49 18.85 -16.55
CA GLU A 526 -6.68 17.42 -16.27
C GLU A 526 -7.09 16.69 -17.55
N LYS A 527 -6.93 15.38 -17.56
CA LYS A 527 -7.38 14.52 -18.67
C LYS A 527 -8.34 13.46 -18.12
N GLU A 528 -9.59 13.46 -18.65
CA GLU A 528 -10.62 12.50 -18.26
C GLU A 528 -11.36 11.99 -19.51
N ASN A 529 -11.46 10.68 -19.69
CA ASN A 529 -12.25 10.04 -20.76
C ASN A 529 -12.00 10.63 -22.16
N GLY A 530 -10.74 10.87 -22.51
CA GLY A 530 -10.35 11.44 -23.83
C GLY A 530 -10.50 12.96 -23.94
N LEU A 531 -11.09 13.63 -22.93
CA LEU A 531 -11.26 15.07 -22.87
C LEU A 531 -10.12 15.72 -22.07
N ILE A 532 -9.70 16.90 -22.49
CA ILE A 532 -8.76 17.76 -21.76
C ILE A 532 -9.57 18.85 -21.05
N ILE A 533 -9.56 18.83 -19.72
CA ILE A 533 -10.36 19.68 -18.85
C ILE A 533 -9.46 20.75 -18.24
N HIS A 534 -9.76 22.01 -18.49
CA HIS A 534 -9.03 23.17 -18.00
C HIS A 534 -9.73 23.73 -16.77
N ILE A 535 -9.04 23.84 -15.65
CA ILE A 535 -9.57 24.39 -14.40
C ILE A 535 -9.31 25.90 -14.40
N ALA A 536 -10.39 26.68 -14.43
CA ALA A 536 -10.35 28.13 -14.36
C ALA A 536 -10.93 28.65 -13.03
N ALA A 537 -10.40 29.75 -12.54
CA ALA A 537 -10.94 30.39 -11.33
C ALA A 537 -12.29 31.10 -11.61
N GLU A 538 -12.49 31.55 -12.85
CA GLU A 538 -13.64 32.34 -13.30
C GLU A 538 -14.15 31.77 -14.62
N LEU A 539 -15.44 31.96 -14.90
CA LEU A 539 -16.04 31.69 -16.20
C LEU A 539 -15.96 32.98 -17.04
N PRO A 540 -15.57 32.88 -18.34
CA PRO A 540 -15.65 34.03 -19.24
C PRO A 540 -17.05 34.66 -19.30
N GLU A 541 -17.14 35.97 -19.45
CA GLU A 541 -18.42 36.67 -19.58
C GLU A 541 -19.21 36.19 -20.81
N ASN A 542 -18.49 35.88 -21.92
CA ASN A 542 -19.05 35.26 -23.11
C ASN A 542 -18.37 33.90 -23.41
N PRO A 543 -18.84 32.78 -22.83
CA PRO A 543 -18.25 31.46 -23.06
C PRO A 543 -18.34 30.98 -24.52
N GLY A 544 -19.22 31.56 -25.34
CA GLY A 544 -19.36 31.23 -26.76
C GLY A 544 -18.37 31.93 -27.68
N ALA A 545 -17.51 32.81 -27.15
CA ALA A 545 -16.49 33.51 -27.92
C ALA A 545 -15.30 32.61 -28.32
N SER A 546 -14.47 33.10 -29.24
CA SER A 546 -13.16 32.52 -29.53
C SER A 546 -12.12 33.12 -28.60
N PHE A 547 -11.21 32.30 -28.10
CA PHE A 547 -10.15 32.70 -27.19
C PHE A 547 -8.80 32.31 -27.74
N ARG A 548 -7.78 33.12 -27.49
CA ARG A 548 -6.40 32.72 -27.64
C ARG A 548 -5.93 32.01 -26.37
N ALA A 549 -5.64 30.76 -26.45
CA ALA A 549 -5.08 29.95 -25.38
C ALA A 549 -3.55 30.10 -25.35
N VAL A 550 -2.97 30.37 -24.17
CA VAL A 550 -1.53 30.60 -23.99
C VAL A 550 -1.03 29.79 -22.80
N VAL A 551 -0.14 28.86 -23.08
CA VAL A 551 0.53 28.02 -22.05
C VAL A 551 1.69 28.80 -21.44
N ASP A 552 1.91 28.65 -20.11
CA ASP A 552 3.11 29.14 -19.45
C ASP A 552 4.36 28.44 -20.00
N ALA A 553 5.09 29.12 -20.86
CA ALA A 553 6.24 28.58 -21.58
C ALA A 553 7.37 28.15 -20.64
N GLY A 554 7.60 28.88 -19.54
CA GLY A 554 8.66 28.58 -18.57
C GLY A 554 8.38 27.29 -17.81
N LYS A 555 7.16 27.15 -17.28
CA LYS A 555 6.74 25.94 -16.56
C LYS A 555 6.68 24.72 -17.48
N ARG A 556 6.14 24.87 -18.69
CA ARG A 556 6.13 23.81 -19.70
C ARG A 556 7.54 23.33 -20.04
N GLN A 557 8.48 24.26 -20.27
CA GLN A 557 9.87 23.87 -20.56
C GLN A 557 10.53 23.16 -19.40
N SER A 558 10.32 23.64 -18.16
CA SER A 558 10.86 22.99 -16.96
C SER A 558 10.27 21.57 -16.77
N ALA A 559 8.96 21.40 -16.96
CA ALA A 559 8.31 20.10 -16.93
C ALA A 559 8.83 19.16 -18.03
N ALA A 560 9.02 19.67 -19.27
CA ALA A 560 9.59 18.91 -20.38
C ALA A 560 11.05 18.49 -20.12
N ASN A 561 11.86 19.37 -19.50
CA ASN A 561 13.22 19.05 -19.07
C ASN A 561 13.22 17.91 -18.04
N ASN A 562 12.40 18.02 -17.00
CA ASN A 562 12.25 17.01 -15.97
C ASN A 562 11.72 15.69 -16.53
N HIS A 563 10.78 15.72 -17.49
CA HIS A 563 10.25 14.51 -18.13
C HIS A 563 11.32 13.80 -18.96
N THR A 564 12.05 14.54 -19.77
CA THR A 564 13.14 13.96 -20.57
C THR A 564 14.26 13.41 -19.66
N ALA A 565 14.60 14.13 -18.58
CA ALA A 565 15.56 13.65 -17.59
C ALA A 565 15.08 12.36 -16.88
N THR A 566 13.76 12.20 -16.67
CA THR A 566 13.18 10.95 -16.14
C THR A 566 13.46 9.75 -17.05
N HIS A 567 13.28 9.89 -18.35
CA HIS A 567 13.61 8.84 -19.33
C HIS A 567 15.11 8.51 -19.34
N LEU A 568 15.97 9.52 -19.35
CA LEU A 568 17.43 9.31 -19.29
C LEU A 568 17.84 8.62 -17.99
N MET A 569 17.25 9.03 -16.87
CA MET A 569 17.51 8.42 -15.57
C MET A 569 17.02 6.97 -15.51
N HIS A 570 15.86 6.67 -16.07
CA HIS A 570 15.34 5.30 -16.14
C HIS A 570 16.29 4.39 -16.92
N ALA A 571 16.77 4.84 -18.11
CA ALA A 571 17.77 4.11 -18.87
C ALA A 571 19.08 3.91 -18.09
N ALA A 572 19.57 4.95 -17.41
CA ALA A 572 20.77 4.89 -16.57
C ALA A 572 20.60 3.93 -15.36
N LEU A 573 19.46 3.96 -14.68
CA LEU A 573 19.14 3.03 -13.58
C LEU A 573 19.14 1.58 -14.06
N ARG A 574 18.58 1.29 -15.23
CA ARG A 574 18.61 -0.05 -15.83
C ARG A 574 20.02 -0.50 -16.17
N GLN A 575 20.86 0.42 -16.65
CA GLN A 575 22.26 0.13 -16.96
C GLN A 575 23.07 -0.18 -15.67
N VAL A 576 22.86 0.56 -14.59
CA VAL A 576 23.66 0.43 -13.35
C VAL A 576 23.12 -0.69 -12.46
N LEU A 577 21.80 -0.78 -12.27
CA LEU A 577 21.16 -1.69 -11.32
C LEU A 577 20.65 -2.98 -11.97
N GLY A 578 20.45 -2.99 -13.30
CA GLY A 578 19.95 -4.14 -14.03
C GLY A 578 18.56 -3.96 -14.66
N THR A 579 18.21 -4.86 -15.57
CA THR A 579 16.99 -4.79 -16.39
C THR A 579 15.68 -5.00 -15.62
N HIS A 580 15.73 -5.46 -14.37
CA HIS A 580 14.56 -5.58 -13.48
C HIS A 580 14.03 -4.21 -13.00
N VAL A 581 14.77 -3.13 -13.23
CA VAL A 581 14.30 -1.78 -12.94
C VAL A 581 13.17 -1.41 -13.89
N GLU A 582 11.96 -1.24 -13.35
CA GLU A 582 10.75 -0.84 -14.06
C GLU A 582 10.07 0.31 -13.32
N GLN A 583 9.48 1.23 -14.05
CA GLN A 583 8.70 2.31 -13.46
C GLN A 583 7.48 1.76 -12.72
N LYS A 584 7.31 2.13 -11.46
CA LYS A 584 6.12 1.83 -10.63
C LYS A 584 5.29 3.08 -10.33
N GLY A 585 5.86 4.25 -10.53
CA GLY A 585 5.20 5.54 -10.44
C GLY A 585 6.11 6.64 -10.94
N SER A 586 5.51 7.75 -11.36
CA SER A 586 6.24 8.95 -11.77
C SER A 586 5.44 10.19 -11.38
N LEU A 587 6.14 11.25 -11.04
CA LEU A 587 5.60 12.60 -10.91
C LEU A 587 6.61 13.55 -11.52
N VAL A 588 6.17 14.30 -12.52
CA VAL A 588 6.98 15.30 -13.22
C VAL A 588 6.29 16.64 -13.09
N THR A 589 6.93 17.55 -12.36
CA THR A 589 6.51 18.94 -12.19
C THR A 589 7.59 19.89 -12.73
N PRO A 590 7.35 21.19 -12.87
CA PRO A 590 8.39 22.16 -13.21
C PRO A 590 9.53 22.23 -12.19
N GLU A 591 9.25 21.93 -10.91
CA GLU A 591 10.18 22.09 -9.79
C GLU A 591 11.00 20.82 -9.52
N VAL A 592 10.40 19.64 -9.70
CA VAL A 592 10.99 18.36 -9.31
C VAL A 592 10.46 17.22 -10.17
N LEU A 593 11.29 16.24 -10.42
CA LEU A 593 10.89 14.93 -10.91
C LEU A 593 11.00 13.91 -9.77
N ARG A 594 10.06 12.97 -9.74
CA ARG A 594 10.03 11.85 -8.81
C ARG A 594 9.79 10.57 -9.58
N PHE A 595 10.61 9.59 -9.34
CA PHE A 595 10.57 8.31 -10.03
C PHE A 595 10.57 7.16 -9.05
N ASP A 596 9.50 6.38 -9.06
CA ASP A 596 9.32 5.19 -8.24
C ASP A 596 9.59 3.96 -9.12
N PHE A 597 10.50 3.09 -8.69
CA PHE A 597 10.95 1.96 -9.50
C PHE A 597 11.16 0.68 -8.68
N SER A 598 11.07 -0.47 -9.36
CA SER A 598 11.33 -1.77 -8.74
C SER A 598 12.83 -1.95 -8.47
N HIS A 599 13.19 -2.07 -7.20
CA HIS A 599 14.53 -2.46 -6.76
C HIS A 599 14.50 -2.91 -5.30
N PHE A 600 15.25 -3.98 -4.98
CA PHE A 600 15.08 -4.74 -3.74
C PHE A 600 15.91 -4.23 -2.58
N GLN A 601 16.93 -3.45 -2.83
CA GLN A 601 17.86 -2.96 -1.82
C GLN A 601 18.06 -1.44 -1.94
N LYS A 602 18.69 -0.86 -0.91
CA LYS A 602 19.06 0.56 -0.94
C LYS A 602 20.08 0.79 -2.04
N VAL A 603 19.84 1.79 -2.90
CA VAL A 603 20.82 2.22 -3.89
C VAL A 603 21.97 2.93 -3.19
N THR A 604 23.20 2.50 -3.45
CA THR A 604 24.39 3.07 -2.81
C THR A 604 24.71 4.46 -3.35
N SER A 605 25.44 5.25 -2.56
CA SER A 605 25.89 6.58 -3.01
C SER A 605 26.81 6.52 -4.25
N ALA A 606 27.50 5.40 -4.46
CA ALA A 606 28.34 5.19 -5.64
C ALA A 606 27.48 4.96 -6.88
N GLU A 607 26.47 4.09 -6.79
CA GLU A 607 25.51 3.81 -7.87
C GLU A 607 24.70 5.06 -8.24
N LEU A 608 24.19 5.80 -7.23
CA LEU A 608 23.49 7.07 -7.47
C LEU A 608 24.36 8.08 -8.20
N ARG A 609 25.66 8.17 -7.85
CA ARG A 609 26.60 9.04 -8.53
C ARG A 609 26.85 8.59 -9.96
N GLU A 610 26.94 7.31 -10.21
CA GLU A 610 27.09 6.74 -11.55
C GLU A 610 25.87 7.04 -12.42
N VAL A 611 24.65 6.84 -11.89
CA VAL A 611 23.40 7.22 -12.57
C VAL A 611 23.41 8.71 -12.92
N GLU A 612 23.73 9.59 -11.96
CA GLU A 612 23.80 11.04 -12.17
C GLU A 612 24.81 11.41 -13.27
N GLN A 613 25.97 10.74 -13.27
CA GLN A 613 27.00 10.96 -14.30
C GLN A 613 26.55 10.51 -15.69
N LEU A 614 25.86 9.38 -15.79
CA LEU A 614 25.31 8.87 -17.06
C LEU A 614 24.26 9.82 -17.62
N VAL A 615 23.31 10.28 -16.80
CA VAL A 615 22.29 11.26 -17.22
C VAL A 615 22.95 12.55 -17.68
N ASN A 616 23.88 13.11 -16.92
CA ASN A 616 24.59 14.35 -17.28
C ASN A 616 25.50 14.17 -18.52
N ARG A 617 25.96 12.95 -18.79
CA ARG A 617 26.66 12.63 -20.04
C ARG A 617 25.70 12.71 -21.24
N ALA A 618 24.50 12.13 -21.13
CA ALA A 618 23.47 12.21 -22.16
C ALA A 618 22.98 13.65 -22.37
N VAL A 619 22.88 14.45 -21.30
CA VAL A 619 22.60 15.89 -21.40
C VAL A 619 23.65 16.62 -22.24
N ARG A 620 24.95 16.41 -21.95
CA ARG A 620 26.05 17.04 -22.69
C ARG A 620 26.23 16.53 -24.12
N ALA A 621 25.70 15.33 -24.43
CA ALA A 621 25.70 14.79 -25.77
C ALA A 621 24.70 15.47 -26.69
N ASP A 622 23.76 16.23 -26.11
CA ASP A 622 22.72 17.01 -26.82
C ASP A 622 21.95 16.21 -27.85
N TYR A 623 21.48 15.02 -27.46
CA TYR A 623 20.68 14.17 -28.33
C TYR A 623 19.38 14.88 -28.74
N PRO A 624 19.06 14.94 -30.05
CA PRO A 624 17.79 15.50 -30.51
C PRO A 624 16.62 14.59 -30.12
N LEU A 625 15.43 15.19 -30.04
CA LEU A 625 14.17 14.45 -29.94
C LEU A 625 13.90 13.74 -31.25
N GLU A 626 13.87 12.42 -31.22
CA GLU A 626 13.33 11.60 -32.31
C GLU A 626 11.99 11.05 -31.86
N GLU A 627 10.92 11.37 -32.59
CA GLU A 627 9.58 10.87 -32.22
C GLU A 627 8.85 10.25 -33.42
N ASN A 628 8.13 9.16 -33.16
CA ASN A 628 7.11 8.63 -34.06
C ASN A 628 5.76 8.66 -33.36
N ARG A 629 4.86 9.56 -33.80
CA ARG A 629 3.54 9.79 -33.18
C ARG A 629 2.50 8.73 -33.52
N SER A 630 2.82 7.78 -34.42
CA SER A 630 1.86 6.79 -34.92
C SER A 630 2.53 5.44 -35.21
N ALA A 631 3.49 5.04 -34.38
CA ALA A 631 4.14 3.74 -34.47
C ALA A 631 3.14 2.60 -34.15
N THR A 632 3.34 1.43 -34.76
CA THR A 632 2.65 0.21 -34.31
C THR A 632 3.38 -0.37 -33.11
N LYS A 633 2.71 -1.27 -32.38
CA LYS A 633 3.34 -1.97 -31.23
C LYS A 633 4.54 -2.81 -31.69
N GLU A 634 4.45 -3.42 -32.86
CA GLU A 634 5.52 -4.23 -33.43
C GLU A 634 6.75 -3.36 -33.81
N GLU A 635 6.53 -2.18 -34.42
CA GLU A 635 7.59 -1.22 -34.72
C GLU A 635 8.27 -0.74 -33.42
N ALA A 636 7.49 -0.43 -32.39
CA ALA A 636 8.00 -0.01 -31.10
C ALA A 636 8.82 -1.11 -30.42
N ALA A 637 8.33 -2.35 -30.44
CA ALA A 637 9.05 -3.51 -29.90
C ALA A 637 10.35 -3.78 -30.66
N ALA A 638 10.34 -3.69 -32.01
CA ALA A 638 11.52 -3.86 -32.85
C ALA A 638 12.57 -2.76 -32.60
N ALA A 639 12.14 -1.55 -32.25
CA ALA A 639 13.01 -0.44 -31.83
C ALA A 639 13.56 -0.57 -30.40
N GLY A 640 13.17 -1.61 -29.66
CA GLY A 640 13.53 -1.80 -28.25
C GLY A 640 12.85 -0.80 -27.31
N ALA A 641 11.72 -0.24 -27.71
CA ALA A 641 11.01 0.74 -26.89
C ALA A 641 10.49 0.10 -25.60
N MET A 642 10.71 0.78 -24.48
CA MET A 642 10.19 0.37 -23.20
C MET A 642 8.68 0.63 -23.15
N MET A 643 7.93 -0.44 -22.86
CA MET A 643 6.49 -0.41 -22.68
C MET A 643 6.17 -0.68 -21.20
N LEU A 644 5.40 0.20 -20.57
CA LEU A 644 4.99 -0.01 -19.18
C LEU A 644 4.00 -1.17 -19.09
N PHE A 645 4.29 -2.13 -18.23
CA PHE A 645 3.44 -3.30 -18.02
C PHE A 645 2.07 -2.87 -17.48
N GLY A 646 0.98 -3.36 -18.11
CA GLY A 646 -0.41 -3.10 -17.65
C GLY A 646 -1.03 -1.78 -18.14
N GLU A 647 -0.39 -1.02 -19.04
CA GLU A 647 -1.05 0.07 -19.75
C GLU A 647 -1.79 -0.43 -21.00
N LYS A 648 -3.02 0.06 -21.20
CA LYS A 648 -3.80 -0.21 -22.41
C LYS A 648 -3.33 0.73 -23.53
N TYR A 649 -2.30 0.32 -24.26
CA TYR A 649 -1.89 1.04 -25.47
C TYR A 649 -2.89 0.80 -26.62
N GLY A 650 -3.27 1.87 -27.33
CA GLY A 650 -4.01 1.78 -28.59
C GLY A 650 -3.26 0.99 -29.66
N ASP A 651 -3.86 0.85 -30.84
CA ASP A 651 -3.22 0.19 -32.00
C ASP A 651 -2.06 1.05 -32.57
N ARG A 652 -2.10 2.36 -32.28
CA ARG A 652 -1.04 3.33 -32.58
C ARG A 652 -0.54 3.97 -31.30
N VAL A 653 0.78 4.12 -31.18
CA VAL A 653 1.47 4.63 -30.01
C VAL A 653 2.47 5.71 -30.39
N ARG A 654 2.72 6.64 -29.47
CA ARG A 654 3.81 7.61 -29.63
C ARG A 654 5.09 7.06 -29.01
N MET A 655 6.13 6.90 -29.82
CA MET A 655 7.47 6.48 -29.41
C MET A 655 8.39 7.71 -29.38
N VAL A 656 9.14 7.85 -28.30
CA VAL A 656 10.10 8.93 -28.04
C VAL A 656 11.48 8.33 -27.82
N ARG A 657 12.49 8.90 -28.51
CA ARG A 657 13.88 8.46 -28.41
C ARG A 657 14.82 9.65 -28.14
N PHE A 658 15.77 9.44 -27.22
CA PHE A 658 16.94 10.29 -26.98
C PHE A 658 18.18 9.40 -26.85
N GLY A 659 18.95 9.28 -27.93
CA GLY A 659 20.08 8.34 -27.99
C GLY A 659 19.62 6.89 -27.71
N ASP A 660 20.14 6.26 -26.64
CA ASP A 660 19.82 4.89 -26.26
C ASP A 660 18.50 4.76 -25.46
N SER A 661 17.94 5.85 -24.98
CA SER A 661 16.65 5.86 -24.27
C SER A 661 15.50 5.87 -25.26
N VAL A 662 14.69 4.79 -25.28
CA VAL A 662 13.54 4.64 -26.18
C VAL A 662 12.34 4.20 -25.37
N GLU A 663 11.27 5.02 -25.32
CA GLU A 663 10.07 4.74 -24.51
C GLU A 663 8.78 5.10 -25.25
N LEU A 664 7.69 4.42 -24.91
CA LEU A 664 6.33 4.83 -25.28
C LEU A 664 5.87 5.90 -24.32
N CYS A 665 5.68 7.13 -24.80
CA CYS A 665 5.33 8.25 -23.95
C CYS A 665 4.43 9.27 -24.62
N GLY A 666 3.33 9.64 -23.94
CA GLY A 666 2.41 10.71 -24.33
C GLY A 666 2.76 12.09 -23.78
N GLY A 667 3.81 12.21 -22.96
CA GLY A 667 4.19 13.47 -22.29
C GLY A 667 4.90 14.47 -23.21
N THR A 668 5.12 15.67 -22.68
CA THR A 668 5.90 16.69 -23.40
C THR A 668 7.38 16.54 -23.11
N HIS A 669 8.22 16.72 -24.13
CA HIS A 669 9.66 16.54 -24.03
C HIS A 669 10.43 17.74 -24.58
N THR A 670 11.69 17.87 -24.21
CA THR A 670 12.61 18.86 -24.78
C THR A 670 12.90 18.57 -26.23
N ARG A 671 13.32 19.57 -26.99
CA ARG A 671 13.76 19.37 -28.38
C ARG A 671 15.12 18.67 -28.49
N SER A 672 15.97 18.88 -27.48
CA SER A 672 17.23 18.15 -27.32
C SER A 672 17.60 18.05 -25.84
N THR A 673 18.44 17.05 -25.48
CA THR A 673 18.84 16.82 -24.11
C THR A 673 19.70 17.94 -23.52
N GLY A 674 20.40 18.72 -24.33
CA GLY A 674 21.21 19.86 -23.90
C GLY A 674 20.39 20.95 -23.19
N THR A 675 19.11 21.11 -23.54
CA THR A 675 18.23 22.09 -22.90
C THR A 675 17.87 21.76 -21.45
N ILE A 676 18.13 20.53 -20.99
CA ILE A 676 17.94 20.11 -19.60
C ILE A 676 18.88 20.87 -18.65
N GLY A 677 20.06 21.25 -19.13
CA GLY A 677 21.09 21.91 -18.34
C GLY A 677 21.84 20.91 -17.44
N PHE A 678 21.66 20.99 -16.13
CA PHE A 678 22.29 20.08 -15.18
C PHE A 678 21.23 19.24 -14.47
N PHE A 679 21.49 17.94 -14.33
CA PHE A 679 20.65 17.00 -13.58
C PHE A 679 21.28 16.68 -12.24
N LYS A 680 20.48 16.76 -11.15
CA LYS A 680 20.94 16.49 -9.79
C LYS A 680 19.94 15.61 -9.03
N ILE A 681 20.40 14.49 -8.48
CA ILE A 681 19.64 13.65 -7.55
C ILE A 681 19.63 14.32 -6.18
N LEU A 682 18.45 14.47 -5.58
CA LEU A 682 18.24 15.04 -4.24
C LEU A 682 18.19 13.98 -3.17
N SER A 683 17.42 12.94 -3.40
CA SER A 683 17.18 11.89 -2.41
C SER A 683 16.92 10.52 -3.06
N GLU A 684 17.17 9.47 -2.28
CA GLU A 684 16.78 8.10 -2.56
C GLU A 684 16.18 7.48 -1.31
N SER A 685 15.01 6.86 -1.40
CA SER A 685 14.29 6.29 -0.26
C SER A 685 13.47 5.07 -0.64
N ALA A 686 13.11 4.25 0.36
CA ALA A 686 12.14 3.18 0.20
C ALA A 686 10.71 3.73 0.32
N ILE A 687 9.80 3.27 -0.53
CA ILE A 687 8.36 3.56 -0.44
C ILE A 687 7.60 2.36 0.10
N SER A 688 7.91 1.21 -0.44
CA SER A 688 7.33 -0.08 -0.06
C SER A 688 8.35 -1.18 -0.31
N ALA A 689 8.01 -2.41 0.07
CA ALA A 689 8.85 -3.56 -0.25
C ALA A 689 9.09 -3.62 -1.77
N GLY A 690 10.36 -3.73 -2.16
CA GLY A 690 10.76 -3.81 -3.56
C GLY A 690 10.55 -2.55 -4.40
N VAL A 691 10.17 -1.40 -3.81
CA VAL A 691 10.02 -0.13 -4.52
C VAL A 691 10.88 0.97 -3.90
N ARG A 692 11.73 1.54 -4.72
CA ARG A 692 12.59 2.67 -4.38
C ARG A 692 12.10 3.93 -5.07
N ARG A 693 12.34 5.08 -4.45
CA ARG A 693 12.04 6.41 -4.99
C ARG A 693 13.30 7.21 -5.14
N ILE A 694 13.47 7.83 -6.29
CA ILE A 694 14.44 8.90 -6.50
C ILE A 694 13.68 10.20 -6.73
N GLU A 695 14.14 11.27 -6.08
CA GLU A 695 13.77 12.65 -6.38
C GLU A 695 14.97 13.36 -6.96
N ALA A 696 14.75 14.10 -8.06
CA ALA A 696 15.81 14.82 -8.75
C ALA A 696 15.28 16.11 -9.37
N VAL A 697 16.19 16.98 -9.74
CA VAL A 697 15.92 18.30 -10.32
C VAL A 697 16.82 18.55 -11.53
N THR A 698 16.37 19.46 -12.40
CA THR A 698 17.11 19.89 -13.58
C THR A 698 17.27 21.40 -13.65
N GLY A 699 18.19 21.87 -14.49
CA GLY A 699 18.39 23.28 -14.87
C GLY A 699 18.49 24.20 -13.65
N GLU A 700 17.71 25.26 -13.63
CA GLU A 700 17.71 26.30 -12.58
C GLU A 700 17.53 25.73 -11.17
N GLN A 701 16.68 24.69 -11.00
CA GLN A 701 16.49 24.09 -9.68
C GLN A 701 17.76 23.32 -9.22
N ALA A 702 18.47 22.68 -10.14
CA ALA A 702 19.75 22.04 -9.83
C ALA A 702 20.83 23.06 -9.47
N GLU A 703 20.87 24.22 -10.15
CA GLU A 703 21.80 25.32 -9.82
C GLU A 703 21.52 25.85 -8.40
N LYS A 704 20.26 26.06 -8.01
CA LYS A 704 19.89 26.49 -6.65
C LYS A 704 20.42 25.52 -5.58
N VAL A 705 20.31 24.22 -5.82
CA VAL A 705 20.81 23.17 -4.88
C VAL A 705 22.33 23.23 -4.76
N ILE A 706 23.05 23.44 -5.88
CA ILE A 706 24.50 23.54 -5.90
C ILE A 706 24.94 24.78 -5.13
N TYR A 707 24.36 25.95 -5.43
CA TYR A 707 24.71 27.20 -4.75
C TYR A 707 24.42 27.16 -3.24
N ALA A 708 23.30 26.55 -2.83
CA ALA A 708 23.00 26.37 -1.41
C ALA A 708 24.05 25.49 -0.69
N ALA A 709 24.54 24.45 -1.36
CA ALA A 709 25.62 23.62 -0.81
C ALA A 709 26.95 24.37 -0.73
N GLU A 710 27.29 25.17 -1.77
CA GLU A 710 28.49 26.01 -1.77
C GLU A 710 28.46 27.10 -0.68
N ASP A 711 27.31 27.78 -0.54
CA ASP A 711 27.11 28.79 0.51
C ASP A 711 27.24 28.16 1.90
N THR A 712 26.69 26.97 2.11
CA THR A 712 26.83 26.24 3.37
C THR A 712 28.30 25.95 3.69
N LEU A 713 29.04 25.44 2.71
CA LEU A 713 30.50 25.17 2.89
C LEU A 713 31.29 26.45 3.17
N ARG A 714 30.97 27.55 2.46
CA ARG A 714 31.58 28.85 2.67
C ARG A 714 31.33 29.36 4.08
N ASN A 715 30.07 29.37 4.52
CA ASN A 715 29.70 29.81 5.86
C ASN A 715 30.39 28.99 6.95
N VAL A 716 30.46 27.66 6.80
CA VAL A 716 31.23 26.82 7.75
C VAL A 716 32.73 27.17 7.74
N GLY A 717 33.28 27.45 6.55
CA GLY A 717 34.67 27.93 6.43
C GLY A 717 34.93 29.26 7.15
N GLU A 718 33.98 30.20 7.05
CA GLU A 718 34.02 31.48 7.77
C GLU A 718 33.93 31.30 9.29
N TYR A 719 33.00 30.46 9.80
CA TYR A 719 32.93 30.17 11.24
C TYR A 719 34.19 29.51 11.79
N LEU A 720 34.82 28.65 11.00
CA LEU A 720 36.09 28.01 11.38
C LEU A 720 37.35 28.89 11.10
N ASN A 721 37.12 30.06 10.48
CA ASN A 721 38.19 30.93 9.99
C ASN A 721 39.26 30.19 9.17
N ASN A 722 38.83 29.26 8.34
CA ASN A 722 39.68 28.40 7.54
C ASN A 722 38.97 27.93 6.27
N PRO A 723 39.50 28.20 5.06
CA PRO A 723 38.90 27.77 3.81
C PRO A 723 38.94 26.22 3.62
N GLN A 724 39.83 25.52 4.34
CA GLN A 724 39.97 24.07 4.32
C GLN A 724 39.07 23.45 5.40
N VAL A 725 37.74 23.51 5.19
CA VAL A 725 36.66 23.16 6.15
C VAL A 725 36.90 21.79 6.79
N LEU A 726 37.18 20.77 5.99
CA LEU A 726 37.33 19.39 6.46
C LEU A 726 38.54 19.22 7.42
N GLN A 727 39.64 19.87 7.10
CA GLN A 727 40.86 19.87 7.96
C GLN A 727 40.61 20.65 9.26
N ALA A 728 39.90 21.79 9.17
CA ALA A 728 39.57 22.60 10.33
C ALA A 728 38.65 21.86 11.30
N VAL A 729 37.58 21.19 10.79
CA VAL A 729 36.69 20.36 11.61
C VAL A 729 37.45 19.23 12.28
N LYS A 730 38.33 18.51 11.55
CA LYS A 730 39.15 17.44 12.11
C LYS A 730 40.04 17.95 13.24
N LYS A 731 40.73 19.07 13.01
CA LYS A 731 41.60 19.70 14.03
C LYS A 731 40.81 20.15 15.25
N MET A 732 39.60 20.69 15.06
CA MET A 732 38.69 21.09 16.15
C MET A 732 38.25 19.88 17.00
N LEU A 733 37.93 18.74 16.37
CA LEU A 733 37.59 17.51 17.08
C LEU A 733 38.80 16.97 17.88
N GLU A 734 39.97 16.92 17.30
CA GLU A 734 41.21 16.51 17.98
C GLU A 734 41.57 17.42 19.15
N SER A 735 41.40 18.75 18.95
CA SER A 735 41.64 19.73 20.02
C SER A 735 40.63 19.59 21.16
N ASN A 736 39.34 19.36 20.84
CA ASN A 736 38.28 19.15 21.83
C ASN A 736 38.56 17.87 22.66
N GLU A 737 39.01 16.79 22.03
CA GLU A 737 39.37 15.56 22.73
C GLU A 737 40.56 15.77 23.67
N THR A 738 41.59 16.52 23.21
CA THR A 738 42.77 16.87 24.02
C THR A 738 42.38 17.71 25.24
N LEU A 739 41.60 18.78 25.00
CA LEU A 739 41.10 19.64 26.08
C LEU A 739 40.22 18.86 27.09
N SER A 740 39.40 17.94 26.62
CA SER A 740 38.60 17.09 27.50
C SER A 740 39.49 16.22 28.40
N LYS A 741 40.54 15.62 27.87
CA LYS A 741 41.50 14.85 28.63
C LYS A 741 42.28 15.71 29.64
N GLU A 742 42.71 16.92 29.25
CA GLU A 742 43.36 17.87 30.15
C GLU A 742 42.43 18.30 31.30
N VAL A 743 41.18 18.64 31.01
CA VAL A 743 40.21 18.97 32.03
C VAL A 743 39.99 17.82 33.01
N GLU A 744 39.89 16.57 32.52
CA GLU A 744 39.77 15.40 33.38
C GLU A 744 41.02 15.17 34.24
N ALA A 745 42.22 15.37 33.69
CA ALA A 745 43.50 15.26 34.42
C ALA A 745 43.58 16.31 35.53
N MET A 746 43.29 17.59 35.21
CA MET A 746 43.26 18.68 36.19
C MET A 746 42.22 18.40 37.31
N ARG A 747 41.05 17.86 36.95
CA ARG A 747 40.01 17.48 37.90
C ARG A 747 40.48 16.38 38.85
N ARG A 748 41.12 15.34 38.33
CA ARG A 748 41.69 14.24 39.14
C ARG A 748 42.78 14.77 40.10
N GLU A 749 43.64 15.68 39.66
CA GLU A 749 44.65 16.29 40.48
C GLU A 749 44.03 17.15 41.59
N GLN A 750 43.06 17.99 41.28
CA GLN A 750 42.30 18.76 42.26
C GLN A 750 41.62 17.86 43.29
N VAL A 751 40.94 16.77 42.83
CA VAL A 751 40.32 15.79 43.77
C VAL A 751 41.36 15.18 44.68
N ALA A 752 42.54 14.79 44.17
CA ALA A 752 43.60 14.21 44.96
C ALA A 752 44.13 15.18 46.06
N GLN A 753 44.38 16.44 45.69
CA GLN A 753 44.85 17.50 46.62
C GLN A 753 43.79 17.80 47.69
N TRP A 754 42.53 17.88 47.31
CA TRP A 754 41.44 18.08 48.27
C TRP A 754 41.26 16.88 49.21
N ALA A 755 41.34 15.66 48.69
CA ALA A 755 41.23 14.44 49.51
C ALA A 755 42.38 14.35 50.53
N GLU A 756 43.62 14.75 50.14
CA GLU A 756 44.76 14.80 51.04
C GLU A 756 44.58 15.82 52.16
N LYS A 757 44.18 17.04 51.79
CA LYS A 757 43.92 18.13 52.77
C LYS A 757 42.80 17.77 53.76
N ILE A 758 41.70 17.19 53.29
CA ILE A 758 40.59 16.78 54.13
C ILE A 758 40.98 15.62 55.04
N ALA A 759 41.69 14.62 54.51
CA ALA A 759 42.16 13.49 55.33
C ALA A 759 43.11 13.95 56.46
N ALA A 760 43.97 14.94 56.22
CA ALA A 760 44.89 15.49 57.22
C ALA A 760 44.17 16.38 58.25
N SER A 761 43.06 17.00 57.92
CA SER A 761 42.32 17.96 58.77
C SER A 761 41.12 17.39 59.50
N THR A 762 40.71 16.16 59.21
CA THR A 762 39.52 15.54 59.77
C THR A 762 39.92 14.61 60.95
N PRO A 763 39.79 15.05 62.21
CA PRO A 763 40.13 14.20 63.35
C PRO A 763 39.11 13.08 63.55
N GLU A 764 39.53 11.99 64.13
CA GLU A 764 38.65 10.92 64.59
C GLU A 764 37.85 11.37 65.83
N ARG A 765 36.51 11.27 65.74
CA ARG A 765 35.57 11.53 66.86
C ARG A 765 34.56 10.40 66.94
N ASP A 766 34.32 9.86 68.15
CA ASP A 766 33.39 8.78 68.40
C ASP A 766 33.60 7.58 67.39
N GLY A 767 34.84 7.27 67.07
CA GLY A 767 35.18 6.17 66.20
C GLY A 767 34.89 6.42 64.69
N MET A 768 34.70 7.67 64.23
CA MET A 768 34.41 8.08 62.87
C MET A 768 35.33 9.23 62.43
N HIS A 769 35.65 9.26 61.15
CA HIS A 769 36.23 10.43 60.45
C HIS A 769 35.10 11.17 59.75
N LEU A 770 34.50 12.13 60.47
CA LEU A 770 33.33 12.88 59.99
C LEU A 770 33.74 14.12 59.20
N PHE A 771 33.43 14.13 57.92
CA PHE A 771 33.54 15.31 57.06
C PHE A 771 32.14 15.71 56.56
N ALA A 772 31.64 16.83 57.05
CA ALA A 772 30.33 17.37 56.68
C ALA A 772 30.50 18.86 56.29
N THR A 773 30.06 19.23 55.12
CA THR A 773 30.19 20.62 54.60
C THR A 773 29.25 20.89 53.42
N GLN A 774 29.12 22.19 53.14
CA GLN A 774 28.48 22.67 51.90
C GLN A 774 29.56 23.17 50.94
N THR A 775 29.34 22.97 49.63
CA THR A 775 30.26 23.41 48.55
C THR A 775 29.48 23.88 47.35
N ASP A 776 30.14 24.67 46.47
CA ASP A 776 29.63 25.09 45.16
C ASP A 776 30.15 24.17 44.03
N ARG A 777 30.93 23.17 44.33
CA ARG A 777 31.49 22.22 43.40
C ARG A 777 30.42 21.35 42.79
N ARG A 778 30.65 20.98 41.48
CA ARG A 778 29.72 20.08 40.76
C ARG A 778 29.58 18.74 41.47
N PRO A 779 28.40 18.11 41.40
CA PRO A 779 28.17 16.80 42.03
C PRO A 779 29.16 15.72 41.64
N ASP A 780 29.63 15.74 40.39
CA ASP A 780 30.65 14.78 39.88
C ASP A 780 32.00 14.95 40.62
N PHE A 781 32.41 16.17 40.88
CA PHE A 781 33.63 16.43 41.66
C PHE A 781 33.47 15.92 43.11
N VAL A 782 32.31 16.18 43.72
CA VAL A 782 31.99 15.73 45.08
C VAL A 782 31.97 14.19 45.15
N LYS A 783 31.45 13.55 44.12
CA LYS A 783 31.44 12.09 44.01
C LYS A 783 32.87 11.53 43.92
N ASP A 784 33.72 12.06 43.02
CA ASP A 784 35.10 11.61 42.87
C ASP A 784 35.91 11.82 44.17
N LEU A 785 35.66 12.94 44.87
CA LEU A 785 36.25 13.24 46.13
C LEU A 785 35.84 12.25 47.24
N ALA A 786 34.56 11.91 47.31
CA ALA A 786 33.98 10.93 48.21
C ALA A 786 34.64 9.55 48.02
N TYR A 787 34.77 9.07 46.78
CA TYR A 787 35.47 7.82 46.45
C TYR A 787 36.96 7.86 46.81
N SER A 788 37.63 8.97 46.57
CA SER A 788 39.05 9.15 46.94
C SER A 788 39.28 9.12 48.45
N LEU A 789 38.40 9.73 49.20
CA LEU A 789 38.46 9.72 50.68
C LEU A 789 38.09 8.34 51.28
N ARG A 790 37.11 7.64 50.72
CA ARG A 790 36.73 6.27 51.16
C ARG A 790 37.91 5.30 51.01
N ALA A 791 38.65 5.39 49.92
CA ALA A 791 39.87 4.56 49.73
C ALA A 791 40.96 4.81 50.77
N ARG A 792 40.93 5.96 51.45
CA ARG A 792 41.96 6.37 52.46
C ARG A 792 41.50 6.16 53.89
N SER A 793 40.21 6.08 54.13
CA SER A 793 39.68 5.95 55.49
C SER A 793 38.50 4.97 55.54
N PRO A 794 38.67 3.77 56.17
CA PRO A 794 37.63 2.79 56.34
C PRO A 794 36.53 3.26 57.32
N ARG A 795 36.80 4.29 58.15
CA ARG A 795 35.90 4.91 59.11
C ARG A 795 35.30 6.24 58.64
N LEU A 796 35.36 6.50 57.34
CA LEU A 796 34.87 7.74 56.76
C LEU A 796 33.35 7.87 56.92
N VAL A 797 32.92 9.05 57.33
CA VAL A 797 31.53 9.54 57.19
C VAL A 797 31.63 10.86 56.41
N PHE A 798 31.27 10.81 55.15
CA PHE A 798 31.31 11.96 54.24
C PHE A 798 29.89 12.39 53.91
N VAL A 799 29.55 13.64 54.28
CA VAL A 799 28.24 14.22 54.02
C VAL A 799 28.41 15.60 53.42
N VAL A 800 28.28 15.70 52.12
CA VAL A 800 28.51 16.97 51.39
C VAL A 800 27.28 17.40 50.61
N GLY A 801 26.83 18.60 50.95
CA GLY A 801 25.83 19.32 50.16
C GLY A 801 26.50 20.14 49.06
N SER A 802 26.09 19.98 47.84
CA SER A 802 26.53 20.78 46.69
C SER A 802 25.43 21.69 46.17
N LEU A 803 25.71 22.99 46.04
CA LEU A 803 24.82 23.93 45.41
C LEU A 803 25.46 24.39 44.07
N CYS A 804 25.03 23.78 42.98
CA CYS A 804 25.58 24.12 41.64
C CYS A 804 24.41 24.55 40.75
N ASP A 805 24.56 25.70 40.09
CA ASP A 805 23.54 26.30 39.23
C ASP A 805 22.15 26.39 39.90
N GLY A 806 22.13 26.74 41.21
CA GLY A 806 20.90 26.86 42.00
C GLY A 806 20.20 25.53 42.37
N LYS A 807 20.81 24.38 42.00
CA LYS A 807 20.29 23.05 42.31
C LYS A 807 21.01 22.42 43.48
N PRO A 808 20.36 22.20 44.64
CA PRO A 808 20.96 21.53 45.75
C PRO A 808 21.05 20.01 45.53
N THR A 809 22.21 19.44 45.87
CA THR A 809 22.45 17.99 45.87
C THR A 809 23.12 17.59 47.18
N LEU A 810 22.68 16.48 47.75
CA LEU A 810 23.29 15.88 48.96
C LEU A 810 24.00 14.59 48.57
N THR A 811 25.28 14.46 48.94
CA THR A 811 26.08 13.25 48.69
C THR A 811 26.49 12.67 50.03
N VAL A 812 26.24 11.39 50.24
CA VAL A 812 26.66 10.64 51.43
C VAL A 812 27.53 9.47 50.98
N MET A 813 28.75 9.36 51.57
CA MET A 813 29.64 8.21 51.41
C MET A 813 30.06 7.70 52.76
N LEU A 814 30.06 6.38 52.95
CA LEU A 814 30.47 5.68 54.18
C LEU A 814 31.68 4.80 53.88
N GLY A 815 32.64 4.81 54.75
CA GLY A 815 33.74 3.87 54.75
C GLY A 815 33.30 2.45 55.09
N ASP A 816 34.15 1.46 54.79
CA ASP A 816 33.76 0.05 54.89
C ASP A 816 33.42 -0.39 56.35
N GLU A 817 34.16 0.13 57.35
CA GLU A 817 33.85 -0.15 58.76
C GLU A 817 32.50 0.45 59.23
N ILE A 818 32.16 1.65 58.76
CA ILE A 818 30.89 2.30 59.12
C ILE A 818 29.72 1.60 58.40
N ALA A 819 29.85 1.25 57.15
CA ALA A 819 28.85 0.54 56.40
C ALA A 819 28.56 -0.86 56.98
N SER A 820 29.61 -1.57 57.47
CA SER A 820 29.49 -2.89 58.08
C SER A 820 28.72 -2.88 59.44
N ARG A 821 28.60 -1.70 60.10
CA ARG A 821 27.78 -1.52 61.34
C ARG A 821 26.29 -1.40 61.05
N GLY A 822 25.86 -1.56 59.76
CA GLY A 822 24.46 -1.52 59.40
C GLY A 822 23.93 -0.16 58.94
N VAL A 823 24.81 0.87 58.89
CA VAL A 823 24.44 2.20 58.40
C VAL A 823 24.25 2.16 56.93
N ASN A 824 23.10 2.69 56.43
CA ASN A 824 22.73 2.68 55.00
C ASN A 824 22.62 4.10 54.46
N ALA A 825 23.60 4.50 53.59
CA ALA A 825 23.63 5.81 52.99
C ALA A 825 22.38 6.12 52.16
N GLY A 826 21.79 5.14 51.50
CA GLY A 826 20.57 5.31 50.73
C GLY A 826 19.34 5.62 51.57
N ALA A 827 19.25 5.05 52.78
CA ALA A 827 18.20 5.36 53.76
C ALA A 827 18.38 6.78 54.31
N VAL A 828 19.61 7.11 54.72
CA VAL A 828 19.96 8.42 55.23
C VAL A 828 19.66 9.53 54.23
N VAL A 829 20.09 9.37 52.99
CA VAL A 829 19.87 10.37 51.95
C VAL A 829 18.39 10.57 51.65
N ARG A 830 17.58 9.51 51.63
CA ARG A 830 16.14 9.63 51.40
C ARG A 830 15.41 10.42 52.48
N GLU A 831 15.81 10.26 53.70
CA GLU A 831 15.20 10.98 54.82
C GLU A 831 15.66 12.46 54.83
N ALA A 832 16.97 12.69 54.71
CA ALA A 832 17.53 14.02 54.69
C ALA A 832 17.05 14.87 53.52
N ALA A 833 16.87 14.29 52.34
CA ALA A 833 16.46 14.98 51.11
C ALA A 833 15.04 15.59 51.20
N LYS A 834 14.18 15.12 52.11
CA LYS A 834 12.86 15.71 52.36
C LYS A 834 12.97 17.20 52.71
N LEU A 835 14.02 17.59 53.47
CA LEU A 835 14.27 18.99 53.84
C LEU A 835 14.63 19.89 52.69
N MET A 836 15.17 19.33 51.59
CA MET A 836 15.43 20.02 50.33
C MET A 836 14.27 19.91 49.36
N GLN A 837 13.11 19.41 49.75
CA GLN A 837 12.01 19.07 48.82
C GLN A 837 12.50 18.18 47.66
N GLY A 838 13.28 17.19 48.00
CA GLY A 838 13.96 16.34 47.04
C GLY A 838 13.79 14.86 47.30
N GLY A 839 14.45 14.08 46.46
CA GLY A 839 14.50 12.63 46.59
C GLY A 839 15.82 12.08 46.06
N GLY A 840 16.17 10.88 46.50
CA GLY A 840 17.38 10.24 46.07
C GLY A 840 17.49 8.82 46.56
N GLY A 841 18.63 8.21 46.35
CA GLY A 841 18.94 6.85 46.75
C GLY A 841 20.32 6.45 46.29
N GLY A 842 20.65 5.20 46.49
CA GLY A 842 21.94 4.65 46.11
C GLY A 842 22.21 3.33 46.83
N GLN A 843 23.48 2.96 46.90
CA GLN A 843 23.97 1.77 47.54
C GLN A 843 24.10 2.01 49.07
N ALA A 844 24.29 0.95 49.87
CA ALA A 844 24.44 1.05 51.32
C ALA A 844 25.59 1.98 51.74
N PHE A 845 26.67 2.05 50.96
CA PHE A 845 27.85 2.86 51.25
C PHE A 845 27.93 4.21 50.52
N PHE A 846 27.13 4.42 49.42
CA PHE A 846 27.13 5.63 48.65
C PHE A 846 25.74 5.96 48.12
N ALA A 847 25.27 7.16 48.39
CA ALA A 847 24.00 7.63 47.90
C ALA A 847 24.00 9.14 47.63
N THR A 848 23.15 9.56 46.70
CA THR A 848 22.96 10.98 46.35
C THR A 848 21.48 11.32 46.28
N ALA A 849 21.16 12.58 46.56
CA ALA A 849 19.82 13.12 46.35
C ALA A 849 19.89 14.51 45.73
N GLY A 850 18.92 14.83 44.83
CA GLY A 850 18.67 16.17 44.34
C GLY A 850 17.46 16.79 45.05
N GLY A 851 17.44 18.12 45.17
CA GLY A 851 16.34 18.86 45.76
C GLY A 851 15.90 20.05 44.93
N LYS A 852 14.73 20.64 45.27
CA LYS A 852 14.19 21.86 44.66
C LYS A 852 14.37 23.08 45.58
N ASN A 853 14.63 22.89 46.84
CA ASN A 853 14.77 23.95 47.83
C ASN A 853 16.24 24.11 48.30
N PRO A 854 17.00 25.11 47.81
CA PRO A 854 18.39 25.35 48.17
C PRO A 854 18.56 25.71 49.65
N ASP A 855 17.58 26.41 50.26
CA ASP A 855 17.68 26.86 51.67
C ASP A 855 17.63 25.69 52.63
N GLY A 856 17.07 24.53 52.22
CA GLY A 856 17.03 23.33 53.02
C GLY A 856 18.31 22.49 53.00
N LEU A 857 19.34 22.88 52.22
CA LEU A 857 20.55 22.07 52.03
C LEU A 857 21.34 21.86 53.28
N GLN A 858 21.55 22.93 54.10
CA GLN A 858 22.29 22.82 55.38
C GLN A 858 21.53 21.94 56.37
N ALA A 859 20.21 22.11 56.48
CA ALA A 859 19.37 21.27 57.35
C ALA A 859 19.42 19.78 56.90
N ALA A 860 19.51 19.52 55.61
CA ALA A 860 19.66 18.15 55.09
C ALA A 860 21.03 17.53 55.43
N ILE A 861 22.08 18.31 55.39
CA ILE A 861 23.46 17.89 55.82
C ILE A 861 23.40 17.53 57.34
N ASP A 862 22.89 18.42 58.15
CA ASP A 862 22.82 18.24 59.60
C ASP A 862 21.97 16.99 59.95
N LYS A 863 20.85 16.81 59.26
CA LYS A 863 19.98 15.63 59.46
C LYS A 863 20.65 14.35 59.01
N ALA A 864 21.41 14.35 57.95
CA ALA A 864 22.15 13.18 57.50
C ALA A 864 23.20 12.78 58.54
N VAL A 865 23.95 13.76 59.10
CA VAL A 865 24.93 13.53 60.17
C VAL A 865 24.29 12.98 61.43
N GLU A 866 23.15 13.56 61.87
CA GLU A 866 22.36 13.08 63.01
C GLU A 866 21.95 11.61 62.85
N LEU A 867 21.37 11.26 61.71
CA LEU A 867 20.90 9.91 61.36
C LEU A 867 22.06 8.88 61.36
N ILE A 868 23.19 9.26 60.85
CA ILE A 868 24.41 8.40 60.86
C ILE A 868 24.93 8.22 62.28
N ALA A 869 25.08 9.30 63.05
CA ALA A 869 25.57 9.25 64.43
C ALA A 869 24.66 8.41 65.35
N ALA A 870 23.34 8.44 65.15
CA ALA A 870 22.38 7.63 65.94
C ALA A 870 22.49 6.12 65.59
N GLN A 871 23.01 5.73 64.42
CA GLN A 871 23.14 4.32 64.01
C GLN A 871 24.54 3.75 64.30
N VAL A 872 25.56 4.58 64.52
CA VAL A 872 26.96 4.16 64.82
C VAL A 872 27.19 3.91 66.31
N LYS A 873 26.36 4.53 67.20
CA LYS A 873 26.34 4.24 68.67
C LYS A 873 25.76 2.86 68.91
#